data_7e409b85898396d4b30df004f2b4b362
#
_entry.id   7e409b85898396d4b30df004f2b4b362
#
_cell.length_a   1.000
_cell.length_b   1.000
_cell.length_c   1.000
_cell.angle_alpha   90.00
_cell.angle_beta   90.00
_cell.angle_gamma   90.00
#
_symmetry.space_group_name_H-M   'P 1'
#
loop_
_entity.id
_entity.type
_entity.pdbx_description
1 polymer ?
#
loop_
_entity_poly.entity_id
_entity_poly.type
_entity_poly.pdbx_seq_one_letter_code
_entity_poly.pdbx_strand_id
1 'polypeptide(L)'
;TMKIQCRIWGLVTGLLWGLVVASAPALTNPVVFVTQPPLPRELNGSATTTFLTTVSIFGNHLPDTAHAARGGDLWLLTTNGTLVNLTRRAGYGQAGVQHGTGIAVRDPVVHWNGKKLLFSMVVGAPVNAADTTTYFWQLYELTNLDAVIANTNHAPVVVKVANQPGTANNVMPAYAPDGRIIFMSDRPFGNQAWLYPQLDEYKSAPSVTGSYSLDPQTGDLKLLEHLPSGGFNPMVDSFGRLLITRWDHLIQDDLATNDRLGKSTNGALNFLGENLNPGYVLHPPAETFPEPDDIDTNTAAQLGVNVNAFNLFMPWALDLAGGNEEIINHAGRHELVPGLQQSFTADPNLVSFTNYANRAAYGIVTQNTNYLNSFFQMVEDPRTNGLYWGVDAQDISIFGGTHAAGQILTLSGGMSLNPTGMVINYITPKAGAIGPNSGGLYRNPLPMTDGTLVAAYTPTPTTTNFGFDLNLGTTSAPVSMYRFRLMTLARNGNFWITNQFLTPGMTNVAIYYDGTTLVTNAGPLWELQPVEVRSRPVPVPVNTPVAGIEQTVFAEEGVDLPTFQTDLAQRGLALVVSRNVTARDAADKQQPYNLAIPGGVQSLGTNSGKVYSLTHLQYLEADYLRGYDLGTGNVQPGRRILATPLHATTNLNYASGVTGAPLGGIQLMSDGSQAAILPAGRAITWQLTGVTNESIVKERYWITFRPGEVRTCANCHGINAVDQAGRPAPTNEPAALHKLLQLWKTNAATAYALTVSNGTGGGSYGAGTMLTLTAGPAPSGQAFAGWLGGGVSNPAAITTLFTMPATNTSLTAWYTNLPAPVLGSMAKPNGGTNWVLSAVVTAGQPWIWQMSSNLVSWQDLVTNIAPLNGSLYLTNPTSGQGRQFFRVRSP
;
A
#
# COMPACT_ATOMS: atom_id res chain seq x y z
N THR A 1 5.07 82.33 21.81
CA THR A 1 4.99 83.25 20.68
C THR A 1 6.28 83.24 19.87
N MET A 2 6.42 82.47 18.89
CA MET A 2 7.23 82.74 17.73
C MET A 2 6.92 81.72 16.62
N LYS A 3 6.30 82.18 15.55
CA LYS A 3 6.06 81.41 14.38
C LYS A 3 7.34 81.38 13.55
N ILE A 4 7.80 80.16 13.20
CA ILE A 4 8.79 80.00 12.10
C ILE A 4 8.13 79.11 11.06
N GLN A 5 7.94 79.69 9.86
CA GLN A 5 7.56 78.99 8.65
C GLN A 5 8.81 78.42 8.02
N CYS A 6 8.89 77.12 7.83
CA CYS A 6 9.85 76.49 6.92
C CYS A 6 9.11 75.99 5.68
N ARG A 7 9.45 76.58 4.56
CA ARG A 7 9.07 76.09 3.23
C ARG A 7 9.99 74.91 2.86
N ILE A 8 9.46 73.73 2.67
CA ILE A 8 10.18 72.59 2.11
C ILE A 8 9.73 72.43 0.67
N TRP A 9 10.65 72.58 -0.23
CA TRP A 9 10.50 72.20 -1.65
C TRP A 9 10.70 70.68 -1.70
N GLY A 10 9.66 69.93 -2.02
CA GLY A 10 9.74 68.48 -2.27
C GLY A 10 10.03 68.20 -3.73
N LEU A 11 11.20 67.71 -4.04
CA LEU A 11 11.49 66.98 -5.26
C LEU A 11 10.82 65.59 -5.17
N VAL A 12 9.81 65.35 -5.95
CA VAL A 12 9.22 64.01 -6.17
C VAL A 12 10.01 63.35 -7.27
N THR A 13 11.03 62.60 -6.90
CA THR A 13 11.64 61.60 -7.80
C THR A 13 10.84 60.31 -7.68
N GLY A 14 9.96 60.10 -8.64
CA GLY A 14 9.25 58.84 -8.80
C GLY A 14 10.24 57.72 -9.18
N LEU A 15 10.62 56.88 -8.22
CA LEU A 15 11.21 55.58 -8.53
C LEU A 15 10.07 54.67 -9.01
N LEU A 16 9.95 54.48 -10.30
CA LEU A 16 9.26 53.35 -10.89
C LEU A 16 10.09 52.11 -10.56
N TRP A 17 9.69 51.38 -9.52
CA TRP A 17 10.07 49.97 -9.37
C TRP A 17 9.31 49.20 -10.45
N GLY A 18 9.97 48.96 -11.56
CA GLY A 18 9.49 47.96 -12.50
C GLY A 18 9.46 46.63 -11.79
N LEU A 19 8.27 46.11 -11.48
CA LEU A 19 8.12 44.67 -11.18
C LEU A 19 8.65 43.92 -12.41
N VAL A 20 9.88 43.47 -12.35
CA VAL A 20 10.36 42.41 -13.24
C VAL A 20 9.58 41.18 -12.82
N VAL A 21 8.46 40.93 -13.46
CA VAL A 21 7.81 39.61 -13.42
C VAL A 21 8.81 38.70 -14.11
N ALA A 22 9.61 38.00 -13.31
CA ALA A 22 10.45 36.92 -13.82
C ALA A 22 9.52 35.97 -14.58
N SER A 23 9.70 35.89 -15.89
CA SER A 23 8.97 34.91 -16.67
C SER A 23 9.26 33.52 -16.15
N ALA A 24 8.22 32.70 -16.00
CA ALA A 24 8.42 31.29 -15.67
C ALA A 24 9.43 30.66 -16.65
N PRO A 25 10.28 29.76 -16.20
CA PRO A 25 11.24 29.10 -17.08
C PRO A 25 10.49 28.41 -18.22
N ALA A 26 11.01 28.54 -19.43
CA ALA A 26 10.43 27.86 -20.59
C ALA A 26 10.65 26.34 -20.40
N LEU A 27 9.56 25.59 -20.37
CA LEU A 27 9.58 24.13 -20.31
C LEU A 27 9.47 23.55 -21.73
N THR A 28 10.15 22.44 -21.98
CA THR A 28 10.06 21.75 -23.29
C THR A 28 8.74 21.00 -23.42
N ASN A 29 8.24 20.45 -22.33
CA ASN A 29 6.96 19.76 -22.25
C ASN A 29 6.07 20.37 -21.17
N PRO A 30 4.75 20.31 -21.31
CA PRO A 30 3.84 20.73 -20.26
C PRO A 30 4.02 19.89 -18.98
N VAL A 31 3.67 20.46 -17.84
CA VAL A 31 3.71 19.78 -16.54
C VAL A 31 2.33 19.82 -15.91
N VAL A 32 1.84 18.67 -15.49
CA VAL A 32 0.66 18.56 -14.63
C VAL A 32 1.14 18.48 -13.19
N PHE A 33 0.44 19.14 -12.28
CA PHE A 33 0.75 19.10 -10.84
C PHE A 33 -0.52 19.29 -10.01
N VAL A 34 -0.44 19.01 -8.74
CA VAL A 34 -1.54 19.20 -7.79
C VAL A 34 -1.25 20.39 -6.87
N THR A 35 -2.32 21.04 -6.46
CA THR A 35 -2.28 21.98 -5.34
C THR A 35 -3.03 21.42 -4.16
N GLN A 36 -2.59 21.78 -2.96
CA GLN A 36 -3.17 21.29 -1.72
C GLN A 36 -3.12 22.40 -0.66
N PRO A 37 -4.19 22.65 0.10
CA PRO A 37 -4.06 23.43 1.32
C PRO A 37 -2.98 22.83 2.20
N PRO A 38 -2.11 23.63 2.82
CA PRO A 38 -1.11 23.13 3.75
C PRO A 38 -1.77 22.26 4.82
N LEU A 39 -1.24 21.05 5.00
CA LEU A 39 -1.69 20.21 6.09
C LEU A 39 -1.31 20.87 7.41
N PRO A 40 -2.28 21.14 8.27
CA PRO A 40 -1.97 21.65 9.57
C PRO A 40 -1.15 20.60 10.32
N ARG A 41 -0.21 21.06 11.12
CA ARG A 41 0.27 20.21 12.20
C ARG A 41 -0.91 20.02 13.15
N GLU A 42 -1.15 18.80 13.57
CA GLU A 42 -2.10 18.58 14.64
C GLU A 42 -1.66 19.30 15.91
N LEU A 43 -2.44 20.27 16.29
CA LEU A 43 -2.25 21.06 17.50
C LEU A 43 -2.99 20.44 18.67
N ASN A 44 -2.88 19.15 18.89
CA ASN A 44 -3.43 18.57 20.11
C ASN A 44 -2.47 18.77 21.26
N GLY A 45 -2.54 19.95 21.80
CA GLY A 45 -2.49 20.36 23.19
C GLY A 45 -1.27 20.04 24.04
N SER A 46 -0.26 19.32 23.59
CA SER A 46 0.96 19.11 24.37
C SER A 46 2.17 18.95 23.47
N ALA A 47 3.12 19.83 23.62
CA ALA A 47 4.37 19.83 22.85
C ALA A 47 5.24 18.57 23.08
N THR A 48 4.82 17.66 23.93
CA THR A 48 5.58 16.47 24.31
C THR A 48 4.95 15.14 23.89
N THR A 49 3.70 15.12 23.41
CA THR A 49 2.98 13.88 23.08
C THR A 49 2.44 13.82 21.65
N THR A 50 2.76 14.79 20.82
CA THR A 50 2.10 15.00 19.52
C THR A 50 2.95 14.64 18.34
N PHE A 51 3.83 13.69 18.46
CA PHE A 51 4.62 13.22 17.31
C PHE A 51 3.82 12.44 16.28
N LEU A 52 2.57 12.13 16.56
CA LEU A 52 1.94 10.98 15.92
C LEU A 52 0.50 11.24 15.52
N THR A 53 0.26 12.35 14.89
CA THR A 53 -1.06 12.56 14.36
C THR A 53 -1.13 12.20 12.87
N THR A 54 -2.21 11.60 12.54
CA THR A 54 -2.52 10.74 11.42
C THR A 54 -2.17 11.25 10.04
N VAL A 55 -2.35 12.53 9.79
CA VAL A 55 -2.16 13.07 8.44
C VAL A 55 -0.74 13.51 8.20
N SER A 56 0.00 13.68 9.27
CA SER A 56 1.31 14.29 9.22
C SER A 56 2.42 13.30 8.93
N ILE A 57 2.31 12.03 9.29
CA ILE A 57 3.43 11.09 9.24
C ILE A 57 3.97 10.94 7.83
N PHE A 58 3.10 10.77 6.84
CA PHE A 58 3.51 10.60 5.45
C PHE A 58 3.04 11.74 4.56
N GLY A 59 2.79 12.91 5.15
CA GLY A 59 2.17 13.99 4.41
C GLY A 59 0.82 13.54 3.87
N ASN A 60 0.66 13.52 2.58
CA ASN A 60 -0.56 13.10 1.92
C ASN A 60 -0.51 11.67 1.38
N HIS A 61 0.31 10.78 1.91
CA HIS A 61 0.41 9.40 1.40
C HIS A 61 -0.65 8.48 1.99
N LEU A 62 -1.15 8.73 3.19
CA LEU A 62 -2.18 7.92 3.81
C LEU A 62 -3.56 8.11 3.15
N PRO A 63 -4.45 7.11 3.21
CA PRO A 63 -5.78 7.18 2.59
C PRO A 63 -6.83 7.88 3.45
N ASP A 64 -6.48 8.47 4.58
CA ASP A 64 -7.42 9.12 5.48
C ASP A 64 -8.14 10.29 4.77
N THR A 65 -9.46 10.25 4.74
CA THR A 65 -10.30 11.30 4.14
C THR A 65 -10.86 12.28 5.16
N ALA A 66 -10.88 11.93 6.44
CA ALA A 66 -11.38 12.82 7.49
C ALA A 66 -10.45 14.03 7.68
N HIS A 67 -9.14 13.80 7.52
CA HIS A 67 -8.12 14.83 7.64
C HIS A 67 -7.57 15.31 6.29
N ALA A 68 -8.10 14.82 5.17
CA ALA A 68 -7.71 15.27 3.84
C ALA A 68 -8.25 16.68 3.58
N ALA A 69 -7.35 17.65 3.55
CA ALA A 69 -7.69 19.05 3.31
C ALA A 69 -8.37 19.23 1.94
N ARG A 70 -9.58 19.77 1.92
CA ARG A 70 -10.31 20.12 0.69
C ARG A 70 -9.89 21.49 0.20
N GLY A 71 -10.02 21.76 -1.11
CA GLY A 71 -9.76 23.06 -1.72
C GLY A 71 -8.46 23.13 -2.54
N GLY A 72 -7.83 21.98 -2.78
CA GLY A 72 -6.79 21.82 -3.80
C GLY A 72 -7.38 21.42 -5.15
N ASP A 73 -6.57 21.51 -6.22
CA ASP A 73 -6.96 21.26 -7.61
C ASP A 73 -5.84 20.58 -8.39
N LEU A 74 -6.20 19.96 -9.52
CA LEU A 74 -5.27 19.48 -10.54
C LEU A 74 -5.01 20.61 -11.57
N TRP A 75 -3.75 20.89 -11.85
CA TRP A 75 -3.33 21.96 -12.71
C TRP A 75 -2.47 21.48 -13.87
N LEU A 76 -2.56 22.18 -14.98
CA LEU A 76 -1.65 22.07 -16.13
C LEU A 76 -0.88 23.39 -16.27
N LEU A 77 0.44 23.27 -16.32
CA LEU A 77 1.34 24.33 -16.75
C LEU A 77 1.79 24.02 -18.17
N THR A 78 1.43 24.86 -19.11
CA THR A 78 1.83 24.70 -20.51
C THR A 78 3.25 25.20 -20.74
N THR A 79 3.84 24.87 -21.89
CA THR A 79 5.21 25.27 -22.26
C THR A 79 5.39 26.79 -22.38
N ASN A 80 4.32 27.54 -22.64
CA ASN A 80 4.33 29.02 -22.69
C ASN A 80 4.03 29.67 -21.33
N GLY A 81 3.96 28.87 -20.22
CA GLY A 81 3.72 29.39 -18.88
C GLY A 81 2.24 29.61 -18.50
N THR A 82 1.29 29.22 -19.38
CA THR A 82 -0.14 29.32 -19.05
C THR A 82 -0.56 28.26 -18.04
N LEU A 83 -1.26 28.70 -17.00
CA LEU A 83 -1.83 27.82 -15.96
C LEU A 83 -3.30 27.51 -16.25
N VAL A 84 -3.66 26.24 -16.27
CA VAL A 84 -5.04 25.78 -16.48
C VAL A 84 -5.47 24.93 -15.30
N ASN A 85 -6.51 25.34 -14.58
CA ASN A 85 -7.13 24.52 -13.53
C ASN A 85 -8.01 23.45 -14.18
N LEU A 86 -7.53 22.22 -14.20
CA LEU A 86 -8.18 21.11 -14.91
C LEU A 86 -9.44 20.63 -14.17
N THR A 87 -9.37 20.48 -12.86
CA THR A 87 -10.50 19.97 -12.06
C THR A 87 -11.62 20.99 -11.98
N ARG A 88 -11.31 22.26 -11.71
CA ARG A 88 -12.35 23.29 -11.61
C ARG A 88 -13.08 23.51 -12.94
N ARG A 89 -12.37 23.45 -14.04
CA ARG A 89 -12.96 23.58 -15.38
C ARG A 89 -13.77 22.35 -15.79
N ALA A 90 -13.50 21.18 -15.18
CA ALA A 90 -14.32 19.98 -15.32
C ALA A 90 -15.53 19.94 -14.36
N GLY A 91 -15.75 21.00 -13.56
CA GLY A 91 -16.89 21.11 -12.65
C GLY A 91 -16.61 20.60 -11.24
N TYR A 92 -15.38 20.30 -10.88
CA TYR A 92 -14.97 19.88 -9.55
C TYR A 92 -14.23 21.01 -8.83
N GLY A 93 -14.29 20.98 -7.50
CA GLY A 93 -13.58 21.96 -6.67
C GLY A 93 -14.30 23.29 -6.56
N GLN A 94 -14.05 24.00 -5.48
CA GLN A 94 -14.63 25.30 -5.18
C GLN A 94 -13.73 26.12 -4.26
N ALA A 95 -13.94 27.43 -4.24
CA ALA A 95 -13.34 28.33 -3.27
C ALA A 95 -14.30 28.54 -2.10
N GLY A 96 -13.79 29.01 -0.97
CA GLY A 96 -14.58 29.24 0.24
C GLY A 96 -14.94 27.94 0.95
N VAL A 97 -16.18 27.85 1.40
CA VAL A 97 -16.66 26.69 2.15
C VAL A 97 -16.76 25.48 1.23
N GLN A 98 -16.11 24.39 1.63
CA GLN A 98 -16.06 23.15 0.86
C GLN A 98 -17.28 22.30 1.16
N HIS A 99 -18.03 21.94 0.12
CA HIS A 99 -19.26 21.13 0.18
C HIS A 99 -19.23 20.04 -0.89
N GLY A 100 -20.37 19.67 -1.45
CA GLY A 100 -20.55 18.58 -2.38
C GLY A 100 -19.59 18.52 -3.59
N THR A 101 -19.09 19.67 -4.08
CA THR A 101 -18.05 19.72 -5.13
C THR A 101 -16.65 20.01 -4.58
N GLY A 102 -16.49 20.18 -3.26
CA GLY A 102 -15.19 20.31 -2.62
C GLY A 102 -14.34 19.06 -2.87
N ILE A 103 -13.09 19.22 -3.23
CA ILE A 103 -12.21 18.09 -3.57
C ILE A 103 -10.86 18.17 -2.85
N ALA A 104 -10.27 17.00 -2.68
CA ALA A 104 -8.83 16.84 -2.55
C ALA A 104 -8.33 15.99 -3.72
N VAL A 105 -7.16 16.30 -4.25
CA VAL A 105 -6.57 15.64 -5.44
C VAL A 105 -5.12 15.30 -5.16
N ARG A 106 -4.67 14.12 -5.65
CA ARG A 106 -3.28 13.70 -5.58
C ARG A 106 -2.95 12.62 -6.61
N ASP A 107 -1.67 12.29 -6.70
CA ASP A 107 -1.09 11.18 -7.44
C ASP A 107 -1.41 11.21 -8.95
N PRO A 108 -1.17 12.30 -9.67
CA PRO A 108 -1.38 12.32 -11.10
C PRO A 108 -0.34 11.46 -11.81
N VAL A 109 -0.76 10.68 -12.79
CA VAL A 109 0.11 9.90 -13.67
C VAL A 109 -0.34 10.01 -15.12
N VAL A 110 0.58 10.36 -16.03
CA VAL A 110 0.29 10.51 -17.46
C VAL A 110 0.38 9.15 -18.15
N HIS A 111 -0.61 8.85 -19.00
CA HIS A 111 -0.64 7.65 -19.81
C HIS A 111 0.54 7.58 -20.81
N TRP A 112 0.92 6.38 -21.23
CA TRP A 112 2.00 6.14 -22.19
C TRP A 112 1.94 6.99 -23.45
N ASN A 113 0.74 7.30 -23.96
CA ASN A 113 0.56 8.11 -25.17
C ASN A 113 0.60 9.64 -24.94
N GLY A 114 0.71 10.11 -23.70
CA GLY A 114 0.73 11.53 -23.35
C GLY A 114 -0.61 12.28 -23.49
N LYS A 115 -1.74 11.57 -23.78
CA LYS A 115 -3.01 12.21 -24.14
C LYS A 115 -4.06 12.23 -23.04
N LYS A 116 -3.84 11.46 -21.99
CA LYS A 116 -4.74 11.33 -20.85
C LYS A 116 -3.95 11.07 -19.59
N LEU A 117 -4.56 11.21 -18.42
CA LEU A 117 -3.92 10.97 -17.15
C LEU A 117 -4.91 10.41 -16.14
N LEU A 118 -4.39 9.59 -15.19
CA LEU A 118 -5.08 9.14 -13.99
C LEU A 118 -4.68 10.00 -12.79
N PHE A 119 -5.55 10.07 -11.81
CA PHE A 119 -5.28 10.71 -10.52
C PHE A 119 -6.26 10.21 -9.45
N SER A 120 -5.90 10.40 -8.20
CA SER A 120 -6.77 10.10 -7.07
C SER A 120 -7.51 11.36 -6.65
N MET A 121 -8.81 11.25 -6.41
CA MET A 121 -9.65 12.37 -5.97
C MET A 121 -10.71 11.91 -4.99
N VAL A 122 -10.90 12.67 -3.92
CA VAL A 122 -12.08 12.58 -3.08
C VAL A 122 -13.01 13.74 -3.42
N VAL A 123 -14.30 13.46 -3.58
CA VAL A 123 -15.32 14.44 -3.92
C VAL A 123 -16.30 14.57 -2.77
N GLY A 124 -16.56 15.78 -2.36
CA GLY A 124 -17.40 16.12 -1.21
C GLY A 124 -16.59 16.41 0.06
N ALA A 125 -17.21 17.11 0.96
CA ALA A 125 -16.65 17.46 2.25
C ALA A 125 -17.77 17.50 3.29
N PRO A 126 -17.48 17.22 4.57
CA PRO A 126 -18.43 17.36 5.64
C PRO A 126 -19.05 18.76 5.69
N VAL A 127 -20.36 18.86 5.80
CA VAL A 127 -21.09 20.14 5.82
C VAL A 127 -21.19 20.76 7.22
N ASN A 128 -20.97 19.98 8.25
CA ASN A 128 -20.93 20.41 9.66
C ASN A 128 -20.18 19.36 10.51
N ALA A 129 -19.89 19.69 11.75
CA ALA A 129 -19.16 18.85 12.68
C ALA A 129 -19.86 17.51 13.04
N ALA A 130 -21.16 17.40 12.80
CA ALA A 130 -21.94 16.18 13.05
C ALA A 130 -22.21 15.37 11.77
N ASP A 131 -21.58 15.74 10.65
CA ASP A 131 -21.72 15.03 9.39
C ASP A 131 -20.97 13.69 9.46
N THR A 132 -21.69 12.60 9.39
CA THR A 132 -21.15 11.22 9.43
C THR A 132 -20.97 10.61 8.05
N THR A 133 -21.07 11.40 6.99
CA THR A 133 -20.88 10.92 5.62
C THR A 133 -19.47 10.39 5.45
N THR A 134 -19.35 9.14 5.00
CA THR A 134 -18.05 8.54 4.66
C THR A 134 -17.67 8.93 3.24
N TYR A 135 -16.50 9.51 3.11
CA TYR A 135 -15.89 9.84 1.83
C TYR A 135 -14.77 8.85 1.53
N PHE A 136 -14.53 8.59 0.24
CA PHE A 136 -13.47 7.70 -0.21
C PHE A 136 -12.64 8.36 -1.30
N TRP A 137 -11.33 8.16 -1.25
CA TRP A 137 -10.48 8.39 -2.39
C TRP A 137 -10.85 7.43 -3.50
N GLN A 138 -11.05 7.97 -4.69
CA GLN A 138 -11.39 7.19 -5.87
C GLN A 138 -10.50 7.60 -7.05
N LEU A 139 -10.35 6.71 -8.01
CA LEU A 139 -9.56 6.95 -9.20
C LEU A 139 -10.41 7.66 -10.27
N TYR A 140 -9.81 8.67 -10.89
CA TYR A 140 -10.40 9.43 -11.99
C TYR A 140 -9.42 9.50 -13.15
N GLU A 141 -9.95 9.58 -14.36
CA GLU A 141 -9.18 9.77 -15.58
C GLU A 141 -9.61 11.05 -16.27
N LEU A 142 -8.65 11.91 -16.61
CA LEU A 142 -8.83 13.01 -17.54
C LEU A 142 -8.49 12.48 -18.93
N THR A 143 -9.50 12.42 -19.82
CA THR A 143 -9.43 11.63 -21.05
C THR A 143 -9.00 12.42 -22.29
N ASN A 144 -8.99 13.75 -22.23
CA ASN A 144 -8.72 14.66 -23.37
C ASN A 144 -7.62 15.67 -23.07
N LEU A 145 -6.55 15.24 -22.40
CA LEU A 145 -5.44 16.14 -22.01
C LEU A 145 -4.77 16.79 -23.21
N ASP A 146 -4.58 16.05 -24.30
CA ASP A 146 -4.01 16.55 -25.55
C ASP A 146 -4.85 17.69 -26.16
N ALA A 147 -6.17 17.58 -26.14
CA ALA A 147 -7.05 18.65 -26.61
C ALA A 147 -6.97 19.91 -25.74
N VAL A 148 -6.85 19.75 -24.42
CA VAL A 148 -6.66 20.87 -23.49
C VAL A 148 -5.30 21.54 -23.67
N ILE A 149 -4.25 20.79 -23.97
CA ILE A 149 -2.91 21.33 -24.26
C ILE A 149 -2.91 22.10 -25.58
N ALA A 150 -3.54 21.51 -26.61
CA ALA A 150 -3.62 22.16 -27.93
C ALA A 150 -4.44 23.44 -27.90
N ASN A 151 -5.46 23.51 -27.08
CA ASN A 151 -6.28 24.69 -26.86
C ASN A 151 -6.70 24.80 -25.39
N THR A 152 -6.05 25.68 -24.66
CA THR A 152 -6.31 25.89 -23.23
C THR A 152 -7.74 26.32 -22.91
N ASN A 153 -8.55 26.69 -23.88
CA ASN A 153 -10.00 26.97 -23.72
C ASN A 153 -10.86 25.72 -23.85
N HIS A 154 -10.30 24.60 -24.31
CA HIS A 154 -11.04 23.34 -24.36
C HIS A 154 -11.37 22.83 -22.96
N ALA A 155 -12.61 22.36 -22.76
CA ALA A 155 -13.06 21.88 -21.47
C ALA A 155 -12.40 20.52 -21.13
N PRO A 156 -11.79 20.38 -19.97
CA PRO A 156 -11.30 19.05 -19.51
C PRO A 156 -12.46 18.09 -19.29
N VAL A 157 -12.28 16.84 -19.69
CA VAL A 157 -13.24 15.74 -19.47
C VAL A 157 -12.67 14.78 -18.42
N VAL A 158 -13.23 14.84 -17.21
CA VAL A 158 -12.85 14.00 -16.08
C VAL A 158 -13.94 12.97 -15.83
N VAL A 159 -13.55 11.70 -15.84
CA VAL A 159 -14.46 10.57 -15.62
C VAL A 159 -13.95 9.73 -14.44
N LYS A 160 -14.88 9.20 -13.64
CA LYS A 160 -14.53 8.24 -12.60
C LYS A 160 -14.18 6.91 -13.25
N VAL A 161 -13.08 6.27 -12.84
CA VAL A 161 -12.69 4.95 -13.33
C VAL A 161 -13.81 3.95 -13.02
N ALA A 162 -14.24 3.20 -14.03
CA ALA A 162 -15.29 2.21 -13.88
C ALA A 162 -14.82 1.00 -13.06
N ASN A 163 -15.76 0.31 -12.45
CA ASN A 163 -15.57 -0.98 -11.76
C ASN A 163 -14.57 -0.98 -10.59
N GLN A 164 -14.08 0.17 -10.17
CA GLN A 164 -13.23 0.25 -8.99
C GLN A 164 -14.04 0.03 -7.70
N PRO A 165 -13.43 -0.47 -6.62
CA PRO A 165 -14.10 -0.62 -5.33
C PRO A 165 -14.62 0.73 -4.81
N GLY A 166 -15.94 0.86 -4.71
CA GLY A 166 -16.59 2.15 -4.36
C GLY A 166 -16.62 2.48 -2.87
N THR A 167 -16.39 1.48 -2.01
CA THR A 167 -16.50 1.59 -0.53
C THR A 167 -15.15 1.42 0.16
N ALA A 168 -14.06 1.66 -0.56
CA ALA A 168 -12.70 1.66 -0.05
C ALA A 168 -11.92 2.81 -0.68
N ASN A 169 -10.81 3.19 -0.06
CA ASN A 169 -9.92 4.18 -0.62
C ASN A 169 -9.05 3.55 -1.70
N ASN A 170 -9.05 4.15 -2.88
CA ASN A 170 -8.22 3.76 -4.01
C ASN A 170 -7.34 4.95 -4.36
N VAL A 171 -6.02 4.76 -4.23
CA VAL A 171 -5.05 5.85 -4.32
C VAL A 171 -3.84 5.44 -5.14
N MET A 172 -3.03 6.42 -5.53
CA MET A 172 -1.74 6.22 -6.20
C MET A 172 -1.87 5.33 -7.44
N PRO A 173 -2.64 5.72 -8.46
CA PRO A 173 -2.79 4.91 -9.66
C PRO A 173 -1.53 4.88 -10.51
N ALA A 174 -1.35 3.79 -11.25
CA ALA A 174 -0.38 3.66 -12.33
C ALA A 174 -1.03 2.92 -13.52
N TYR A 175 -0.63 3.28 -14.74
CA TYR A 175 -1.04 2.53 -15.93
C TYR A 175 -0.16 1.30 -16.10
N ALA A 176 -0.77 0.15 -16.24
CA ALA A 176 -0.09 -1.05 -16.70
C ALA A 176 0.00 -1.09 -18.24
N PRO A 177 1.01 -1.78 -18.80
CA PRO A 177 1.20 -1.88 -20.24
C PRO A 177 0.03 -2.54 -21.01
N ASP A 178 -0.70 -3.42 -20.34
CA ASP A 178 -1.85 -4.16 -20.88
C ASP A 178 -3.18 -3.39 -20.78
N GLY A 179 -3.16 -2.15 -20.32
CA GLY A 179 -4.34 -1.30 -20.16
C GLY A 179 -5.06 -1.44 -18.82
N ARG A 180 -4.60 -2.31 -17.94
CA ARG A 180 -5.07 -2.38 -16.56
C ARG A 180 -4.59 -1.16 -15.76
N ILE A 181 -5.24 -0.91 -14.64
CA ILE A 181 -4.87 0.15 -13.71
C ILE A 181 -4.37 -0.50 -12.42
N ILE A 182 -3.13 -0.18 -12.05
CA ILE A 182 -2.56 -0.58 -10.76
C ILE A 182 -2.79 0.54 -9.77
N PHE A 183 -3.13 0.21 -8.54
CA PHE A 183 -3.37 1.20 -7.48
C PHE A 183 -3.22 0.59 -6.10
N MET A 184 -3.03 1.45 -5.11
CA MET A 184 -3.02 1.06 -3.70
C MET A 184 -4.42 1.22 -3.12
N SER A 185 -4.80 0.31 -2.21
CA SER A 185 -6.11 0.37 -1.56
C SER A 185 -6.05 -0.17 -0.13
N ASP A 186 -6.94 0.33 0.71
CA ASP A 186 -7.20 -0.15 2.06
C ASP A 186 -8.36 -1.16 2.11
N ARG A 187 -8.82 -1.66 0.95
CA ARG A 187 -9.94 -2.61 0.91
C ARG A 187 -9.52 -3.99 1.41
N PRO A 188 -10.39 -4.68 2.18
CA PRO A 188 -10.19 -6.08 2.48
C PRO A 188 -10.41 -6.95 1.22
N PHE A 189 -9.48 -7.83 0.92
CA PHE A 189 -9.58 -8.74 -0.22
C PHE A 189 -10.52 -9.91 0.11
N GLY A 190 -11.57 -10.10 -0.69
CA GLY A 190 -12.51 -11.21 -0.52
C GLY A 190 -13.23 -11.25 0.83
N ASN A 191 -13.31 -10.14 1.55
CA ASN A 191 -13.79 -10.04 2.94
C ASN A 191 -12.97 -10.87 3.94
N GLN A 192 -11.72 -11.15 3.64
CA GLN A 192 -10.84 -11.89 4.51
C GLN A 192 -10.26 -10.99 5.59
N ALA A 193 -10.37 -11.40 6.85
CA ALA A 193 -10.02 -10.57 8.00
C ALA A 193 -8.54 -10.15 8.02
N TRP A 194 -7.63 -11.00 7.54
CA TRP A 194 -6.20 -10.72 7.46
C TRP A 194 -5.80 -9.68 6.40
N LEU A 195 -6.71 -9.31 5.51
CA LEU A 195 -6.50 -8.29 4.49
C LEU A 195 -7.23 -6.98 4.83
N TYR A 196 -7.74 -6.84 6.04
CA TYR A 196 -8.27 -5.56 6.48
C TYR A 196 -7.15 -4.51 6.60
N PRO A 197 -7.51 -3.23 6.40
CA PRO A 197 -6.53 -2.16 6.53
C PRO A 197 -5.88 -2.22 7.90
N GLN A 198 -4.57 -2.21 7.90
CA GLN A 198 -3.80 -2.02 9.12
C GLN A 198 -3.95 -0.56 9.56
N LEU A 199 -4.22 -0.36 10.82
CA LEU A 199 -4.14 0.96 11.41
C LEU A 199 -2.69 1.26 11.76
N ASP A 200 -2.31 2.52 11.57
CA ASP A 200 -1.06 3.02 12.11
C ASP A 200 -1.00 2.70 13.61
N GLU A 201 0.08 2.10 14.06
CA GLU A 201 0.30 1.65 15.43
C GLU A 201 0.09 2.76 16.46
N TYR A 202 0.35 3.99 16.06
CA TYR A 202 0.23 5.15 16.94
C TYR A 202 -1.08 5.91 16.80
N LYS A 203 -1.87 5.60 15.74
CA LYS A 203 -2.94 6.50 15.35
C LYS A 203 -4.11 5.76 14.77
N SER A 204 -4.98 5.41 14.97
CA SER A 204 -6.24 4.92 14.42
C SER A 204 -6.49 5.21 12.92
N ALA A 205 -5.45 5.58 12.17
CA ALA A 205 -5.61 5.85 10.75
C ALA A 205 -5.37 4.61 9.90
N PRO A 206 -6.19 4.35 8.87
CA PRO A 206 -5.94 3.23 7.97
C PRO A 206 -4.68 3.44 7.12
N SER A 207 -3.96 2.36 6.85
CA SER A 207 -2.87 2.31 5.88
C SER A 207 -3.32 1.63 4.60
N VAL A 208 -2.59 1.82 3.50
CA VAL A 208 -2.87 1.17 2.21
C VAL A 208 -2.15 -0.16 2.14
N THR A 209 -2.84 -1.23 2.49
CA THR A 209 -2.26 -2.56 2.67
C THR A 209 -2.35 -3.47 1.46
N GLY A 210 -2.96 -3.04 0.37
CA GLY A 210 -3.08 -3.84 -0.85
C GLY A 210 -2.64 -3.09 -2.10
N SER A 211 -1.80 -3.75 -2.90
CA SER A 211 -1.54 -3.36 -4.29
C SER A 211 -2.47 -4.16 -5.20
N TYR A 212 -3.25 -3.49 -6.00
CA TYR A 212 -4.28 -4.11 -6.85
C TYR A 212 -4.08 -3.76 -8.32
N SER A 213 -4.51 -4.66 -9.19
CA SER A 213 -4.61 -4.48 -10.64
C SER A 213 -6.05 -4.66 -11.08
N LEU A 214 -6.63 -3.62 -11.65
CA LEU A 214 -8.02 -3.58 -12.14
C LEU A 214 -8.06 -3.52 -13.66
N ASP A 215 -8.83 -4.38 -14.27
CA ASP A 215 -9.31 -4.13 -15.62
C ASP A 215 -10.59 -3.26 -15.56
N PRO A 216 -10.51 -1.98 -15.96
CA PRO A 216 -11.65 -1.08 -15.82
C PRO A 216 -12.82 -1.42 -16.75
N GLN A 217 -12.62 -2.28 -17.78
CA GLN A 217 -13.67 -2.70 -18.71
C GLN A 217 -14.47 -3.89 -18.18
N THR A 218 -13.79 -4.89 -17.67
CA THR A 218 -14.41 -6.13 -17.21
C THR A 218 -14.71 -6.13 -15.72
N GLY A 219 -14.01 -5.30 -14.94
CA GLY A 219 -14.04 -5.30 -13.48
C GLY A 219 -13.17 -6.40 -12.84
N ASP A 220 -12.38 -7.12 -13.65
CA ASP A 220 -11.43 -8.10 -13.11
C ASP A 220 -10.40 -7.40 -12.22
N LEU A 221 -10.45 -7.70 -10.93
CA LEU A 221 -9.63 -7.10 -9.90
C LEU A 221 -8.76 -8.16 -9.24
N LYS A 222 -7.44 -7.95 -9.28
CA LYS A 222 -6.45 -8.87 -8.74
C LYS A 222 -5.65 -8.18 -7.64
N LEU A 223 -5.42 -8.86 -6.53
CA LEU A 223 -4.42 -8.49 -5.55
C LEU A 223 -3.05 -8.87 -6.12
N LEU A 224 -2.14 -7.92 -6.20
CA LEU A 224 -0.75 -8.15 -6.61
C LEU A 224 0.13 -8.43 -5.41
N GLU A 225 -0.08 -7.70 -4.33
CA GLU A 225 0.74 -7.79 -3.12
C GLU A 225 -0.09 -7.40 -1.89
N HIS A 226 0.08 -8.15 -0.81
CA HIS A 226 -0.40 -7.81 0.52
C HIS A 226 0.74 -7.22 1.33
N LEU A 227 0.60 -5.95 1.68
CA LEU A 227 1.59 -5.14 2.38
C LEU A 227 1.08 -4.81 3.78
N PRO A 228 1.39 -5.61 4.80
CA PRO A 228 0.77 -5.46 6.10
C PRO A 228 0.92 -4.07 6.72
N SER A 229 2.09 -3.44 6.57
CA SER A 229 2.30 -2.07 7.06
C SER A 229 1.92 -1.00 6.04
N GLY A 230 1.90 -1.32 4.77
CA GLY A 230 1.51 -0.42 3.68
C GLY A 230 2.53 -0.32 2.55
N GLY A 231 2.08 0.20 1.41
CA GLY A 231 2.92 0.47 0.25
C GLY A 231 2.52 1.76 -0.45
N PHE A 232 3.47 2.39 -1.11
CA PHE A 232 3.29 3.74 -1.65
C PHE A 232 3.93 3.90 -3.03
N ASN A 233 3.41 4.83 -3.80
CA ASN A 233 3.96 5.32 -5.06
C ASN A 233 4.28 4.20 -6.08
N PRO A 234 3.31 3.36 -6.44
CA PRO A 234 3.52 2.34 -7.46
C PRO A 234 3.87 3.00 -8.79
N MET A 235 4.86 2.46 -9.47
CA MET A 235 5.23 2.87 -10.82
C MET A 235 5.68 1.68 -11.66
N VAL A 236 5.45 1.73 -12.96
CA VAL A 236 5.99 0.75 -13.90
C VAL A 236 7.25 1.32 -14.51
N ASP A 237 8.37 0.62 -14.35
CA ASP A 237 9.66 1.05 -14.87
C ASP A 237 9.85 0.68 -16.35
N SER A 238 10.94 1.15 -16.95
CA SER A 238 11.28 0.88 -18.34
C SER A 238 11.56 -0.61 -18.63
N PHE A 239 11.84 -1.38 -17.60
CA PHE A 239 12.03 -2.84 -17.71
C PHE A 239 10.73 -3.63 -17.63
N GLY A 240 9.61 -3.00 -17.32
CA GLY A 240 8.30 -3.64 -17.21
C GLY A 240 8.06 -4.33 -15.87
N ARG A 241 8.70 -3.86 -14.80
CA ARG A 241 8.44 -4.27 -13.41
C ARG A 241 7.52 -3.27 -12.74
N LEU A 242 6.77 -3.71 -11.76
CA LEU A 242 6.11 -2.81 -10.82
C LEU A 242 7.09 -2.48 -9.69
N LEU A 243 7.34 -1.20 -9.47
CA LEU A 243 8.13 -0.71 -8.35
C LEU A 243 7.20 -0.01 -7.35
N ILE A 244 7.46 -0.23 -6.07
CA ILE A 244 6.73 0.39 -4.96
C ILE A 244 7.70 0.83 -3.86
N THR A 245 7.33 1.85 -3.11
CA THR A 245 7.93 2.11 -1.80
C THR A 245 7.17 1.30 -0.78
N ARG A 246 7.81 0.30 -0.20
CA ARG A 246 7.22 -0.56 0.82
C ARG A 246 7.56 -0.04 2.20
N TRP A 247 6.57 -0.03 3.07
CA TRP A 247 6.75 0.25 4.48
C TRP A 247 6.98 -1.06 5.23
N ASP A 248 8.15 -1.19 5.81
CA ASP A 248 8.50 -2.28 6.71
C ASP A 248 8.64 -1.72 8.12
N HIS A 249 7.73 -2.13 8.99
CA HIS A 249 7.58 -1.58 10.32
C HIS A 249 7.68 -2.71 11.36
N LEU A 250 8.64 -2.59 12.26
CA LEU A 250 8.87 -3.50 13.37
C LEU A 250 9.02 -2.69 14.65
N ILE A 251 7.98 -1.98 15.04
CA ILE A 251 7.91 -1.36 16.36
C ILE A 251 6.86 -2.12 17.14
N GLN A 252 7.26 -2.63 18.26
CA GLN A 252 6.37 -3.31 19.16
C GLN A 252 5.35 -2.34 19.73
N ASP A 253 4.13 -2.78 19.81
CA ASP A 253 3.10 -2.09 20.56
C ASP A 253 3.43 -2.13 22.05
N ASP A 254 3.49 -0.97 22.70
CA ASP A 254 3.67 -0.82 24.16
C ASP A 254 2.67 -1.65 24.97
N LEU A 255 1.48 -1.90 24.42
CA LEU A 255 0.46 -2.72 25.06
C LEU A 255 0.89 -4.18 25.14
N ALA A 256 1.53 -4.74 24.12
CA ALA A 256 2.04 -6.10 24.13
C ALA A 256 3.20 -6.25 25.12
N THR A 257 4.05 -5.22 25.26
CA THR A 257 5.09 -5.20 26.30
C THR A 257 4.49 -5.24 27.69
N ASN A 258 3.52 -4.39 27.96
CA ASN A 258 2.85 -4.35 29.26
C ASN A 258 2.15 -5.67 29.57
N ASP A 259 1.59 -6.32 28.57
CA ASP A 259 0.94 -7.61 28.72
C ASP A 259 1.94 -8.69 29.09
N ARG A 260 3.09 -8.77 28.42
CA ARG A 260 4.14 -9.73 28.76
C ARG A 260 4.69 -9.54 30.16
N LEU A 261 4.74 -8.33 30.63
CA LEU A 261 5.16 -8.00 31.99
C LEU A 261 4.07 -8.29 33.03
N GLY A 262 2.89 -8.73 32.64
CA GLY A 262 1.73 -8.88 33.51
C GLY A 262 1.23 -7.55 34.08
N LYS A 263 1.57 -6.44 33.43
CA LYS A 263 1.20 -5.08 33.83
C LYS A 263 0.01 -4.55 33.02
N SER A 264 -0.49 -5.31 32.06
CA SER A 264 -1.59 -4.84 31.22
C SER A 264 -2.85 -4.70 32.06
N THR A 265 -3.33 -3.48 32.14
CA THR A 265 -4.67 -3.17 32.67
C THR A 265 -5.72 -3.15 31.57
N ASN A 266 -5.32 -3.33 30.33
CA ASN A 266 -6.12 -3.06 29.13
C ASN A 266 -6.56 -4.34 28.40
N GLY A 267 -6.33 -5.51 28.97
CA GLY A 267 -6.69 -6.78 28.37
C GLY A 267 -5.91 -7.00 27.07
N ALA A 268 -4.72 -7.51 27.17
CA ALA A 268 -3.91 -7.83 25.99
C ALA A 268 -4.60 -8.87 25.12
N LEU A 269 -4.35 -8.76 23.85
CA LEU A 269 -4.99 -9.57 22.84
C LEU A 269 -4.15 -10.81 22.57
N ASN A 270 -4.82 -11.89 22.21
CA ASN A 270 -4.14 -13.11 21.82
C ASN A 270 -3.44 -12.92 20.47
N PHE A 271 -2.13 -12.75 20.51
CA PHE A 271 -1.31 -12.61 19.31
C PHE A 271 -0.98 -13.95 18.62
N LEU A 272 -1.22 -15.08 19.26
CA LEU A 272 -0.94 -16.41 18.70
C LEU A 272 -2.19 -17.18 18.31
N GLY A 273 -3.38 -16.69 18.63
CA GLY A 273 -4.62 -17.44 18.43
C GLY A 273 -5.28 -17.14 17.11
N GLU A 274 -5.86 -18.14 16.49
CA GLU A 274 -6.77 -18.00 15.35
C GLU A 274 -8.15 -17.48 15.77
N ASN A 275 -8.35 -17.23 17.05
CA ASN A 275 -9.60 -16.74 17.56
C ASN A 275 -9.80 -15.27 17.17
N LEU A 276 -10.81 -15.03 16.34
CA LEU A 276 -11.20 -13.70 15.88
C LEU A 276 -11.86 -12.83 16.95
N ASN A 277 -12.17 -13.40 18.11
CA ASN A 277 -12.74 -12.62 19.20
C ASN A 277 -11.72 -11.62 19.73
N PRO A 278 -11.94 -10.31 19.57
CA PRO A 278 -11.01 -9.29 20.02
C PRO A 278 -10.85 -9.23 21.55
N GLY A 279 -11.77 -9.79 22.29
CA GLY A 279 -11.68 -9.91 23.75
C GLY A 279 -10.94 -11.16 24.23
N TYR A 280 -10.47 -12.00 23.33
CA TYR A 280 -9.72 -13.19 23.70
C TYR A 280 -8.28 -12.83 24.08
N VAL A 281 -7.88 -13.16 25.28
CA VAL A 281 -6.53 -12.90 25.82
C VAL A 281 -5.78 -14.21 25.96
N LEU A 282 -4.54 -14.24 25.45
CA LEU A 282 -3.63 -15.37 25.62
C LEU A 282 -2.84 -15.20 26.93
N HIS A 283 -2.85 -16.22 27.78
CA HIS A 283 -2.04 -16.26 28.99
C HIS A 283 -1.19 -17.53 29.04
N PRO A 284 0.12 -17.43 29.25
CA PRO A 284 0.91 -16.20 29.27
C PRO A 284 0.90 -15.52 27.89
N PRO A 285 0.97 -14.21 27.85
CA PRO A 285 1.05 -13.48 26.59
C PRO A 285 2.32 -13.87 25.86
N ALA A 286 2.20 -14.05 24.56
CA ALA A 286 3.32 -14.40 23.71
C ALA A 286 3.26 -13.61 22.42
N GLU A 287 4.38 -13.12 22.00
CA GLU A 287 4.58 -12.47 20.73
C GLU A 287 5.26 -13.39 19.76
N THR A 288 4.71 -13.46 18.56
CA THR A 288 5.28 -14.24 17.47
C THR A 288 6.06 -13.34 16.56
N PHE A 289 7.25 -13.77 16.18
CA PHE A 289 7.96 -13.20 15.06
C PHE A 289 7.01 -13.02 13.83
N PRO A 290 7.17 -12.00 12.96
CA PRO A 290 8.40 -11.23 12.80
C PRO A 290 8.51 -9.97 13.66
N GLU A 291 7.51 -9.60 14.41
CA GLU A 291 7.57 -8.42 15.26
C GLU A 291 8.23 -8.73 16.59
N PRO A 292 9.55 -8.50 16.69
CA PRO A 292 10.23 -8.57 17.96
C PRO A 292 9.80 -7.40 18.83
N ASP A 293 10.01 -7.57 20.10
CA ASP A 293 9.69 -6.55 21.08
C ASP A 293 10.52 -5.30 20.93
N ASP A 294 9.88 -4.15 20.82
CA ASP A 294 10.46 -2.89 21.14
C ASP A 294 10.17 -2.59 22.62
N ILE A 295 10.94 -3.18 23.49
CA ILE A 295 10.89 -2.88 24.91
C ILE A 295 12.09 -2.02 25.27
N ASP A 296 11.89 -1.11 26.22
CA ASP A 296 13.01 -0.33 26.73
C ASP A 296 14.13 -1.23 27.28
N THR A 297 15.34 -0.75 27.25
CA THR A 297 16.53 -1.54 27.61
C THR A 297 16.47 -2.15 29.00
N ASN A 298 15.80 -1.51 29.96
CA ASN A 298 15.66 -2.05 31.31
C ASN A 298 14.67 -3.24 31.33
N THR A 299 13.59 -3.11 30.62
CA THR A 299 12.59 -4.15 30.47
C THR A 299 13.15 -5.33 29.67
N ALA A 300 13.87 -5.07 28.59
CA ALA A 300 14.56 -6.11 27.82
C ALA A 300 15.53 -6.90 28.69
N ALA A 301 16.31 -6.24 29.52
CA ALA A 301 17.22 -6.90 30.46
C ALA A 301 16.49 -7.75 31.51
N GLN A 302 15.34 -7.29 32.00
CA GLN A 302 14.52 -8.06 32.96
C GLN A 302 13.91 -9.31 32.33
N LEU A 303 13.56 -9.25 31.06
CA LEU A 303 12.95 -10.39 30.32
C LEU A 303 13.99 -11.29 29.66
N GLY A 304 15.25 -10.88 29.61
CA GLY A 304 16.31 -11.61 28.90
C GLY A 304 16.12 -11.60 27.38
N VAL A 305 15.40 -10.63 26.83
CA VAL A 305 15.16 -10.48 25.39
C VAL A 305 15.82 -9.21 24.86
N ASN A 306 16.04 -9.15 23.57
CA ASN A 306 16.65 -8.00 22.93
C ASN A 306 15.58 -7.18 22.19
N VAL A 307 15.80 -5.87 22.25
CA VAL A 307 14.93 -4.89 21.60
C VAL A 307 15.26 -4.82 20.12
N ASN A 308 14.25 -4.91 19.28
CA ASN A 308 14.37 -4.70 17.84
C ASN A 308 13.23 -3.79 17.38
N ALA A 309 13.58 -2.62 16.89
CA ALA A 309 12.63 -1.72 16.29
C ALA A 309 13.19 -1.18 14.98
N PHE A 310 12.41 -1.18 13.93
CA PHE A 310 12.73 -0.42 12.74
C PHE A 310 11.46 0.08 12.05
N ASN A 311 11.62 1.19 11.34
CA ASN A 311 10.58 1.82 10.57
C ASN A 311 11.23 2.31 9.28
N LEU A 312 11.09 1.54 8.20
CA LEU A 312 11.81 1.74 6.97
C LEU A 312 10.86 1.80 5.77
N PHE A 313 11.25 2.62 4.82
CA PHE A 313 10.53 2.75 3.54
C PHE A 313 11.53 2.49 2.41
N MET A 314 11.44 1.29 1.84
CA MET A 314 12.40 0.81 0.86
C MET A 314 11.76 0.57 -0.50
N PRO A 315 12.54 0.74 -1.58
CA PRO A 315 12.07 0.44 -2.93
C PRO A 315 12.10 -1.06 -3.19
N TRP A 316 10.95 -1.61 -3.57
CA TRP A 316 10.77 -3.00 -3.96
C TRP A 316 10.30 -3.10 -5.40
N ALA A 317 10.60 -4.21 -6.04
CA ALA A 317 10.14 -4.55 -7.38
C ALA A 317 9.42 -5.89 -7.36
N LEU A 318 8.40 -6.02 -8.21
CA LEU A 318 7.67 -7.25 -8.44
C LEU A 318 7.23 -7.35 -9.91
N ASP A 319 6.85 -8.55 -10.34
CA ASP A 319 6.24 -8.73 -11.66
C ASP A 319 4.89 -8.00 -11.73
N LEU A 320 4.50 -7.51 -12.91
CA LEU A 320 3.23 -6.80 -13.09
C LEU A 320 2.00 -7.69 -12.82
N ALA A 321 2.16 -8.99 -12.87
CA ALA A 321 1.14 -9.97 -12.50
C ALA A 321 1.11 -10.29 -10.99
N GLY A 322 1.96 -9.66 -10.22
CA GLY A 322 2.27 -10.00 -8.82
C GLY A 322 3.32 -11.10 -8.70
N GLY A 323 3.88 -11.25 -7.51
CA GLY A 323 4.93 -12.22 -7.21
C GLY A 323 6.33 -11.79 -7.62
N ASN A 324 7.31 -12.63 -7.34
CA ASN A 324 8.74 -12.38 -7.56
C ASN A 324 9.23 -11.08 -6.90
N GLU A 325 8.70 -10.79 -5.71
CA GLU A 325 9.08 -9.61 -4.95
C GLU A 325 10.56 -9.62 -4.59
N GLU A 326 11.24 -8.50 -4.87
CA GLU A 326 12.65 -8.29 -4.57
C GLU A 326 12.90 -6.84 -4.16
N ILE A 327 13.72 -6.64 -3.15
CA ILE A 327 14.20 -5.30 -2.84
C ILE A 327 15.17 -4.85 -3.93
N ILE A 328 15.05 -3.63 -4.42
CA ILE A 328 15.93 -3.13 -5.47
C ILE A 328 17.20 -2.44 -4.93
N ASN A 329 17.27 -2.20 -3.61
CA ASN A 329 18.49 -1.65 -3.01
C ASN A 329 18.66 -2.11 -1.56
N HIS A 330 19.79 -2.73 -1.27
CA HIS A 330 20.15 -3.17 0.08
C HIS A 330 20.97 -2.14 0.87
N ALA A 331 21.21 -0.94 0.38
CA ALA A 331 22.05 0.04 1.07
C ALA A 331 21.45 0.50 2.41
N GLY A 332 20.14 0.41 2.53
CA GLY A 332 19.43 0.61 3.78
C GLY A 332 18.97 -0.70 4.40
N ARG A 333 19.72 -1.78 4.25
CA ARG A 333 19.35 -3.09 4.83
C ARG A 333 18.96 -2.93 6.29
N HIS A 334 17.76 -3.38 6.64
CA HIS A 334 17.23 -3.22 7.98
C HIS A 334 18.02 -4.02 9.03
N GLU A 335 18.61 -5.13 8.64
CA GLU A 335 19.52 -5.89 9.49
C GLU A 335 20.77 -5.09 9.90
N LEU A 336 20.98 -3.92 9.30
CA LEU A 336 22.08 -3.01 9.57
C LEU A 336 21.63 -1.72 10.26
N VAL A 337 20.36 -1.61 10.62
CA VAL A 337 19.81 -0.46 11.31
C VAL A 337 20.21 -0.51 12.80
N PRO A 338 20.61 0.60 13.44
CA PRO A 338 20.74 0.66 14.89
C PRO A 338 19.40 0.33 15.54
N GLY A 339 19.41 -0.50 16.55
CA GLY A 339 18.21 -0.98 17.21
C GLY A 339 17.96 -2.47 16.98
N LEU A 340 18.45 -3.07 15.89
CA LEU A 340 18.49 -4.51 15.77
C LEU A 340 19.60 -5.07 16.64
N GLN A 341 19.26 -5.46 17.84
CA GLN A 341 20.20 -6.03 18.77
C GLN A 341 20.33 -7.53 18.57
N GLN A 342 21.50 -8.02 18.92
CA GLN A 342 21.89 -9.38 18.76
C GLN A 342 21.23 -10.26 19.85
N SER A 343 20.42 -11.21 19.45
CA SER A 343 19.82 -12.18 20.40
C SER A 343 20.75 -13.37 20.74
N PHE A 344 21.88 -13.51 20.08
CA PHE A 344 22.80 -14.65 20.20
C PHE A 344 24.17 -14.19 20.68
N THR A 345 24.23 -13.70 21.89
CA THR A 345 25.43 -13.02 22.46
C THR A 345 26.66 -13.92 22.64
N ALA A 346 26.51 -15.23 22.59
CA ALA A 346 27.59 -16.19 22.76
C ALA A 346 28.22 -16.66 21.45
N ASP A 347 27.78 -16.18 20.29
CA ASP A 347 28.32 -16.53 19.00
C ASP A 347 29.38 -15.53 18.54
N PRO A 348 30.68 -15.93 18.46
CA PRO A 348 31.77 -15.05 18.05
C PRO A 348 31.69 -14.62 16.59
N ASN A 349 30.91 -15.29 15.75
CA ASN A 349 30.72 -14.92 14.37
C ASN A 349 29.73 -13.79 14.18
N LEU A 350 28.95 -13.46 15.22
CA LEU A 350 27.95 -12.42 15.16
C LEU A 350 28.53 -11.08 15.58
N VAL A 351 28.05 -10.05 14.95
CA VAL A 351 28.55 -8.69 15.19
C VAL A 351 27.44 -7.86 15.81
N SER A 352 27.72 -7.29 16.97
CA SER A 352 26.81 -6.36 17.62
C SER A 352 26.76 -5.03 16.85
N PHE A 353 25.58 -4.62 16.50
CA PHE A 353 25.35 -3.44 15.67
C PHE A 353 25.06 -2.24 16.59
N THR A 354 26.06 -1.43 16.82
CA THR A 354 25.91 -0.21 17.67
C THR A 354 26.01 1.08 16.88
N ASN A 355 26.40 1.05 15.61
CA ASN A 355 26.60 2.28 14.85
C ASN A 355 26.60 2.03 13.33
N TYR A 356 25.84 2.80 12.57
CA TYR A 356 25.84 2.83 11.10
C TYR A 356 27.22 3.10 10.46
N ALA A 357 28.12 3.76 11.17
CA ALA A 357 29.46 4.07 10.67
C ALA A 357 30.34 2.84 10.44
N ASN A 358 29.99 1.71 11.05
CA ASN A 358 30.82 0.49 11.01
C ASN A 358 30.52 -0.48 9.86
N ARG A 359 29.83 -0.04 8.82
CA ARG A 359 29.43 -0.89 7.68
C ARG A 359 30.58 -1.62 7.03
N ALA A 360 31.74 -1.00 6.92
CA ALA A 360 32.96 -1.63 6.37
C ALA A 360 33.38 -2.88 7.17
N ALA A 361 33.15 -2.89 8.48
CA ALA A 361 33.43 -4.03 9.33
C ALA A 361 32.51 -5.23 9.06
N TYR A 362 31.38 -5.00 8.40
CA TYR A 362 30.40 -6.03 8.06
C TYR A 362 30.56 -6.56 6.62
N GLY A 363 31.60 -6.16 5.91
CA GLY A 363 31.82 -6.55 4.53
C GLY A 363 30.80 -5.96 3.55
N ILE A 364 30.00 -5.01 4.01
CA ILE A 364 29.02 -4.35 3.15
C ILE A 364 29.71 -3.31 2.33
N VAL A 365 29.53 -3.50 1.10
CA VAL A 365 30.09 -2.92 -0.07
C VAL A 365 30.46 -1.45 0.08
N THR A 366 31.70 -1.25 -0.19
CA THR A 366 32.38 0.04 -0.29
C THR A 366 31.76 1.02 -1.29
N GLN A 367 30.84 0.57 -2.15
CA GLN A 367 30.20 1.44 -3.16
C GLN A 367 29.09 2.29 -2.60
N ASN A 368 28.34 1.81 -1.59
CA ASN A 368 27.29 2.55 -0.94
C ASN A 368 27.75 3.11 0.40
N THR A 369 28.46 4.22 0.37
CA THR A 369 28.78 4.99 1.58
C THR A 369 27.57 5.67 2.20
N ASN A 370 26.47 5.76 1.45
CA ASN A 370 25.19 6.30 1.85
C ASN A 370 24.22 5.18 2.17
N TYR A 371 23.34 5.41 3.11
CA TYR A 371 22.24 4.52 3.45
C TYR A 371 20.92 5.24 3.29
N LEU A 372 19.86 4.46 3.07
CA LEU A 372 18.48 4.93 3.01
C LEU A 372 17.71 4.41 4.22
N ASN A 373 16.90 5.26 4.80
CA ASN A 373 15.88 4.85 5.76
C ASN A 373 14.49 4.98 5.18
N SER A 374 14.27 6.00 4.35
CA SER A 374 12.94 6.34 3.88
C SER A 374 13.02 6.91 2.48
N PHE A 375 12.89 6.05 1.50
CA PHE A 375 12.95 6.41 0.08
C PHE A 375 11.54 6.58 -0.47
N PHE A 376 11.15 7.82 -0.74
CA PHE A 376 9.82 8.17 -1.21
C PHE A 376 9.80 8.82 -2.58
N GLN A 377 8.61 8.79 -3.19
CA GLN A 377 8.28 9.52 -4.42
C GLN A 377 9.23 9.14 -5.58
N MET A 378 9.42 7.85 -5.72
CA MET A 378 10.32 7.29 -6.73
C MET A 378 9.81 7.55 -8.14
N VAL A 379 10.71 7.98 -9.02
CA VAL A 379 10.47 8.14 -10.45
C VAL A 379 11.71 7.74 -11.24
N GLU A 380 11.53 7.07 -12.38
CA GLU A 380 12.63 6.71 -13.27
C GLU A 380 13.05 7.90 -14.14
N ASP A 381 14.36 8.09 -14.33
CA ASP A 381 14.90 9.09 -15.26
C ASP A 381 14.46 8.79 -16.70
N PRO A 382 13.80 9.72 -17.38
CA PRO A 382 13.29 9.47 -18.74
C PRO A 382 14.37 9.26 -19.79
N ARG A 383 15.64 9.51 -19.47
CA ARG A 383 16.80 9.44 -20.37
C ARG A 383 17.70 8.27 -20.07
N THR A 384 17.54 7.64 -18.90
CA THR A 384 18.45 6.59 -18.41
C THR A 384 17.64 5.52 -17.71
N ASN A 385 17.45 4.39 -18.37
CA ASN A 385 16.78 3.23 -17.79
C ASN A 385 17.53 2.72 -16.57
N GLY A 386 16.82 2.41 -15.49
CA GLY A 386 17.40 1.93 -14.24
C GLY A 386 18.08 3.01 -13.39
N LEU A 387 17.85 4.28 -13.69
CA LEU A 387 18.21 5.40 -12.83
C LEU A 387 16.94 5.93 -12.17
N TYR A 388 16.82 5.72 -10.87
CA TYR A 388 15.63 6.12 -10.11
C TYR A 388 15.94 7.33 -9.24
N TRP A 389 15.09 8.32 -9.31
CA TRP A 389 15.13 9.53 -8.49
C TRP A 389 14.12 9.40 -7.37
N GLY A 390 14.44 9.90 -6.20
CA GLY A 390 13.52 9.95 -5.08
C GLY A 390 14.04 10.85 -3.98
N VAL A 391 13.38 10.82 -2.85
CA VAL A 391 13.69 11.63 -1.68
C VAL A 391 14.03 10.73 -0.51
N ASP A 392 15.18 10.97 0.12
CA ASP A 392 15.52 10.40 1.42
C ASP A 392 14.84 11.24 2.51
N ALA A 393 13.71 10.77 2.96
CA ALA A 393 12.90 11.42 3.98
C ALA A 393 13.33 10.95 5.37
N GLN A 394 14.51 11.34 5.80
CA GLN A 394 15.21 10.83 7.00
C GLN A 394 14.40 10.92 8.29
N ASP A 395 13.54 11.91 8.42
CA ASP A 395 12.80 12.16 9.67
C ASP A 395 11.58 11.24 9.85
N ILE A 396 11.20 10.47 8.85
CA ILE A 396 10.08 9.52 8.96
C ILE A 396 10.46 8.33 9.83
N SER A 397 11.73 7.91 9.82
CA SER A 397 12.13 6.61 10.33
C SER A 397 12.14 6.47 11.85
N ILE A 398 12.18 7.55 12.60
CA ILE A 398 12.38 7.46 14.06
C ILE A 398 11.28 8.16 14.85
N PHE A 399 10.76 9.29 14.39
CA PHE A 399 9.79 10.11 15.11
C PHE A 399 8.67 10.70 14.26
N GLY A 400 8.31 10.01 13.19
CA GLY A 400 7.20 10.44 12.35
C GLY A 400 7.45 11.74 11.64
N GLY A 401 8.46 11.79 10.78
CA GLY A 401 8.70 12.94 9.90
C GLY A 401 7.44 13.25 9.11
N THR A 402 7.02 14.50 9.26
CA THR A 402 5.63 14.87 9.04
C THR A 402 5.23 14.98 7.57
N HIS A 403 6.18 15.00 6.62
CA HIS A 403 5.81 15.40 5.25
C HIS A 403 6.52 14.62 4.13
N ALA A 404 7.16 13.52 4.44
CA ALA A 404 7.93 12.73 3.46
C ALA A 404 8.82 13.63 2.57
N ALA A 405 9.48 14.59 3.20
CA ALA A 405 10.37 15.54 2.56
C ALA A 405 11.81 15.34 3.04
N GLY A 406 12.78 15.60 2.20
CA GLY A 406 14.17 15.44 2.54
C GLY A 406 15.10 15.87 1.41
N GLN A 407 16.18 15.13 1.20
CA GLN A 407 17.13 15.43 0.15
C GLN A 407 16.91 14.51 -1.06
N ILE A 408 17.04 15.08 -2.25
CA ILE A 408 16.91 14.30 -3.49
C ILE A 408 18.15 13.44 -3.67
N LEU A 409 17.94 12.19 -4.00
CA LEU A 409 18.97 11.27 -4.37
C LEU A 409 18.57 10.42 -5.58
N THR A 410 19.55 9.74 -6.15
CA THR A 410 19.35 8.73 -7.18
C THR A 410 19.87 7.37 -6.74
N LEU A 411 19.14 6.33 -7.18
CA LEU A 411 19.60 4.93 -7.19
C LEU A 411 19.90 4.56 -8.63
N SER A 412 21.09 4.05 -8.91
CA SER A 412 21.46 3.65 -10.25
C SER A 412 21.91 2.20 -10.32
N GLY A 413 21.38 1.48 -11.29
CA GLY A 413 21.72 0.11 -11.59
C GLY A 413 20.70 -0.56 -12.51
N GLY A 414 21.17 -1.44 -13.39
CA GLY A 414 20.31 -2.23 -14.26
C GLY A 414 19.65 -3.41 -13.54
N MET A 415 18.68 -4.05 -14.20
CA MET A 415 17.93 -5.19 -13.66
C MET A 415 18.79 -6.37 -13.20
N SER A 416 19.91 -6.60 -13.86
CA SER A 416 20.84 -7.69 -13.53
C SER A 416 21.83 -7.33 -12.43
N LEU A 417 21.86 -6.09 -11.98
CA LEU A 417 22.76 -5.67 -10.93
C LEU A 417 22.22 -6.14 -9.58
N ASN A 418 23.10 -6.75 -8.80
CA ASN A 418 22.76 -7.08 -7.42
C ASN A 418 22.35 -5.81 -6.66
N PRO A 419 21.26 -5.82 -5.89
CA PRO A 419 20.79 -4.65 -5.15
C PRO A 419 21.85 -3.95 -4.29
N THR A 420 22.80 -4.68 -3.71
CA THR A 420 23.94 -4.10 -2.98
C THR A 420 24.90 -3.30 -3.85
N GLY A 421 24.95 -3.61 -5.13
CA GLY A 421 25.79 -2.90 -6.11
C GLY A 421 25.18 -1.61 -6.64
N MET A 422 23.90 -1.33 -6.37
CA MET A 422 23.25 -0.11 -6.82
C MET A 422 23.83 1.11 -6.09
N VAL A 423 24.20 2.12 -6.88
CA VAL A 423 24.86 3.32 -6.36
C VAL A 423 23.85 4.38 -5.92
N ILE A 424 24.01 4.86 -4.69
CA ILE A 424 23.24 5.96 -4.13
C ILE A 424 24.01 7.25 -4.26
N ASN A 425 23.46 8.22 -4.98
CA ASN A 425 24.04 9.55 -5.11
C ASN A 425 23.07 10.61 -4.60
N TYR A 426 23.48 11.41 -3.62
CA TYR A 426 22.75 12.59 -3.22
C TYR A 426 22.90 13.68 -4.28
N ILE A 427 21.78 14.15 -4.79
CA ILE A 427 21.68 15.17 -5.82
C ILE A 427 21.60 16.56 -5.18
N THR A 428 20.92 16.69 -4.07
CA THR A 428 20.93 17.87 -3.21
C THR A 428 21.82 17.65 -2.00
N PRO A 429 22.36 18.71 -1.37
CA PRO A 429 23.30 18.54 -0.27
C PRO A 429 22.69 17.76 0.89
N LYS A 430 23.33 16.66 1.29
CA LYS A 430 22.94 15.91 2.48
C LYS A 430 23.22 16.80 3.69
N ALA A 431 22.17 17.20 4.37
CA ALA A 431 22.32 17.99 5.58
C ALA A 431 22.94 17.13 6.68
N GLY A 432 24.15 17.44 7.08
CA GLY A 432 24.81 16.89 8.25
C GLY A 432 24.23 17.43 9.56
N ALA A 433 23.39 18.38 9.49
CA ALA A 433 22.45 18.92 10.48
C ALA A 433 21.51 19.86 9.72
N ILE A 434 20.24 19.84 10.03
CA ILE A 434 19.30 20.86 9.57
C ILE A 434 19.77 22.19 10.17
N GLY A 435 20.50 22.96 9.39
CA GLY A 435 21.00 24.26 9.79
C GLY A 435 20.55 25.31 8.78
N PRO A 436 20.61 26.59 9.09
CA PRO A 436 20.17 27.67 8.20
C PRO A 436 20.82 27.67 6.81
N ASN A 437 21.88 26.91 6.61
CA ASN A 437 22.59 26.74 5.35
C ASN A 437 22.30 25.40 4.63
N SER A 438 21.34 24.61 5.08
CA SER A 438 21.06 23.28 4.52
C SER A 438 20.28 23.29 3.19
N GLY A 439 19.88 24.44 2.69
CA GLY A 439 19.24 24.57 1.39
C GLY A 439 17.75 24.19 1.35
N GLY A 440 17.14 23.75 2.45
CA GLY A 440 15.72 23.40 2.54
C GLY A 440 15.44 21.91 2.31
N LEU A 441 14.14 21.57 2.14
CA LEU A 441 13.66 20.20 1.95
C LEU A 441 12.93 20.10 0.60
N TYR A 442 13.02 18.91 0.00
CA TYR A 442 12.48 18.62 -1.31
C TYR A 442 11.47 17.48 -1.24
N ARG A 443 10.53 17.50 -2.21
CA ARG A 443 9.59 16.40 -2.49
C ARG A 443 9.42 16.25 -3.99
N ASN A 444 8.93 15.07 -4.41
CA ASN A 444 8.45 14.80 -5.76
C ASN A 444 9.45 15.26 -6.84
N PRO A 445 10.68 14.75 -6.88
CA PRO A 445 11.63 15.09 -7.94
C PRO A 445 11.06 14.66 -9.29
N LEU A 446 11.19 15.53 -10.28
CA LEU A 446 10.82 15.28 -11.66
C LEU A 446 12.02 15.56 -12.57
N PRO A 447 12.81 14.55 -12.93
CA PRO A 447 13.76 14.67 -14.02
C PRO A 447 12.99 14.73 -15.35
N MET A 448 13.17 15.81 -16.11
CA MET A 448 12.50 15.99 -17.40
C MET A 448 13.37 15.46 -18.56
N THR A 449 12.72 15.20 -19.68
CA THR A 449 13.40 14.69 -20.89
C THR A 449 14.48 15.59 -21.45
N ASP A 450 14.39 16.90 -21.26
CA ASP A 450 15.39 17.87 -21.67
C ASP A 450 16.56 18.04 -20.68
N GLY A 451 16.51 17.33 -19.54
CA GLY A 451 17.51 17.43 -18.49
C GLY A 451 17.21 18.45 -17.41
N THR A 452 16.12 19.20 -17.53
CA THR A 452 15.64 20.05 -16.45
C THR A 452 15.23 19.18 -15.26
N LEU A 453 15.64 19.57 -14.07
CA LEU A 453 15.17 18.96 -12.83
C LEU A 453 14.18 19.91 -12.14
N VAL A 454 12.99 19.41 -11.89
CA VAL A 454 11.94 20.09 -11.13
C VAL A 454 11.72 19.35 -9.83
N ALA A 455 11.41 20.06 -8.75
CA ALA A 455 11.00 19.45 -7.48
C ALA A 455 10.08 20.40 -6.70
N ALA A 456 9.26 19.84 -5.84
CA ALA A 456 8.59 20.62 -4.81
C ALA A 456 9.59 20.92 -3.69
N TYR A 457 9.74 22.18 -3.37
CA TYR A 457 10.74 22.68 -2.42
C TYR A 457 10.08 23.53 -1.33
N THR A 458 10.55 23.38 -0.12
CA THR A 458 10.26 24.27 0.99
C THR A 458 11.57 24.73 1.64
N PRO A 459 11.71 26.02 2.01
CA PRO A 459 12.83 26.45 2.84
C PRO A 459 12.90 25.65 4.14
N THR A 460 14.09 25.50 4.70
CA THR A 460 14.24 24.87 6.00
C THR A 460 13.44 25.63 7.06
N PRO A 461 12.59 24.98 7.81
CA PRO A 461 11.91 25.62 8.92
C PRO A 461 12.93 26.18 9.92
N THR A 462 12.83 27.46 10.22
CA THR A 462 13.74 28.11 11.19
C THR A 462 13.20 27.86 12.58
N THR A 463 13.79 26.91 13.34
CA THR A 463 13.42 26.77 14.75
C THR A 463 14.45 26.07 15.61
N THR A 464 14.36 26.38 16.87
CA THR A 464 15.05 25.76 18.00
C THR A 464 14.21 24.59 18.51
N ASN A 465 14.80 23.44 18.69
CA ASN A 465 14.22 22.16 19.11
C ASN A 465 13.51 21.37 17.99
N PHE A 466 14.23 20.44 17.39
CA PHE A 466 13.76 19.48 16.38
C PHE A 466 13.13 20.07 15.11
N GLY A 467 13.40 21.32 14.77
CA GLY A 467 12.94 21.93 13.52
C GLY A 467 11.44 22.26 13.47
N PHE A 468 10.76 22.36 14.59
CA PHE A 468 9.34 22.68 14.64
C PHE A 468 9.12 24.17 14.94
N ASP A 469 8.38 24.87 14.07
CA ASP A 469 7.89 26.21 14.39
C ASP A 469 6.76 26.08 15.43
N LEU A 470 6.99 26.65 16.60
CA LEU A 470 6.00 26.66 17.69
C LEU A 470 4.83 27.62 17.43
N ASN A 471 4.93 28.44 16.38
CA ASN A 471 3.92 29.43 16.04
C ASN A 471 2.96 28.89 14.97
N LEU A 472 2.29 27.79 15.26
CA LEU A 472 1.49 27.01 14.30
C LEU A 472 0.04 27.49 14.15
N GLY A 473 -0.25 28.71 14.59
CA GLY A 473 -1.60 29.25 14.56
C GLY A 473 -2.51 28.62 15.62
N THR A 474 -3.79 28.58 15.35
CA THR A 474 -4.82 27.96 16.19
C THR A 474 -5.39 26.71 15.51
N THR A 475 -6.13 25.87 16.24
CA THR A 475 -6.83 24.69 15.66
C THR A 475 -7.77 25.06 14.53
N SER A 476 -8.40 26.23 14.59
CA SER A 476 -9.32 26.73 13.55
C SER A 476 -8.62 27.50 12.41
N ALA A 477 -7.39 27.91 12.61
CA ALA A 477 -6.56 28.59 11.63
C ALA A 477 -5.08 28.15 11.75
N PRO A 478 -4.81 26.90 11.44
CA PRO A 478 -3.48 26.34 11.56
C PRO A 478 -2.54 26.91 10.50
N VAL A 479 -1.27 27.08 10.88
CA VAL A 479 -0.20 27.49 9.98
C VAL A 479 0.79 26.35 9.84
N SER A 480 1.01 25.89 8.61
CA SER A 480 2.06 24.93 8.33
C SER A 480 3.44 25.58 8.35
N MET A 481 4.42 24.90 8.92
CA MET A 481 5.82 25.29 8.81
C MET A 481 6.38 25.12 7.40
N TYR A 482 5.74 24.33 6.55
CA TYR A 482 6.19 24.04 5.20
C TYR A 482 5.45 24.88 4.18
N ARG A 483 6.16 25.26 3.11
CA ARG A 483 5.63 26.07 2.01
C ARG A 483 6.11 25.51 0.69
N PHE A 484 5.66 24.29 0.37
CA PHE A 484 6.09 23.61 -0.85
C PHE A 484 5.68 24.35 -2.11
N ARG A 485 6.66 24.67 -2.94
CA ARG A 485 6.51 25.30 -4.22
C ARG A 485 7.30 24.56 -5.29
N LEU A 486 6.76 24.45 -6.49
CA LEU A 486 7.49 23.86 -7.61
C LEU A 486 8.63 24.78 -8.04
N MET A 487 9.81 24.24 -8.12
CA MET A 487 11.02 24.93 -8.53
C MET A 487 11.82 24.13 -9.54
N THR A 488 12.46 24.81 -10.48
CA THR A 488 13.59 24.23 -11.21
C THR A 488 14.83 24.24 -10.32
N LEU A 489 15.69 23.26 -10.53
CA LEU A 489 16.98 23.19 -9.88
C LEU A 489 18.09 23.40 -10.90
N ALA A 490 19.19 23.99 -10.47
CA ALA A 490 20.38 24.20 -11.28
C ALA A 490 21.61 23.59 -10.61
N ARG A 491 22.60 23.18 -11.40
CA ARG A 491 23.86 22.66 -10.87
C ARG A 491 24.67 23.77 -10.19
N ASN A 492 25.18 23.45 -9.01
CA ASN A 492 26.16 24.24 -8.29
C ASN A 492 27.24 23.28 -7.75
N GLY A 493 28.36 23.19 -8.44
CA GLY A 493 29.38 22.20 -8.16
C GLY A 493 28.85 20.75 -8.31
N ASN A 494 28.99 19.97 -7.28
CA ASN A 494 28.57 18.57 -7.27
C ASN A 494 27.07 18.38 -6.98
N PHE A 495 26.37 19.43 -6.60
CA PHE A 495 24.97 19.35 -6.18
C PHE A 495 24.07 20.19 -7.07
N TRP A 496 22.78 19.93 -6.94
CA TRP A 496 21.73 20.77 -7.48
C TRP A 496 21.11 21.58 -6.36
N ILE A 497 20.82 22.83 -6.65
CA ILE A 497 20.18 23.78 -5.73
C ILE A 497 18.97 24.40 -6.39
N THR A 498 18.09 25.01 -5.61
CA THR A 498 16.94 25.73 -6.12
C THR A 498 17.36 26.87 -7.06
N ASN A 499 16.61 27.04 -8.15
CA ASN A 499 16.89 28.06 -9.16
C ASN A 499 15.69 29.03 -9.31
N GLN A 500 14.62 28.60 -9.99
CA GLN A 500 13.47 29.47 -10.29
C GLN A 500 12.16 28.78 -9.90
N PHE A 501 11.21 29.59 -9.42
CA PHE A 501 9.84 29.11 -9.24
C PHE A 501 9.21 28.77 -10.60
N LEU A 502 8.51 27.64 -10.63
CA LEU A 502 7.82 27.20 -11.84
C LEU A 502 6.48 27.91 -12.04
N THR A 503 5.90 28.41 -10.97
CA THR A 503 4.61 29.09 -10.94
C THR A 503 4.71 30.44 -10.22
N PRO A 504 3.77 31.36 -10.39
CA PRO A 504 3.71 32.60 -9.61
C PRO A 504 3.31 32.37 -8.14
N GLY A 505 2.85 31.19 -7.79
CA GLY A 505 2.28 30.84 -6.49
C GLY A 505 0.77 30.71 -6.57
N MET A 506 0.27 29.58 -6.05
CA MET A 506 -1.15 29.29 -6.06
C MET A 506 -1.74 29.68 -4.71
N THR A 507 -2.92 30.29 -4.74
CA THR A 507 -3.66 30.68 -3.53
C THR A 507 -5.12 30.26 -3.65
N ASN A 508 -5.73 29.92 -2.54
CA ASN A 508 -7.16 29.67 -2.45
C ASN A 508 -7.64 30.00 -1.03
N VAL A 509 -8.91 30.32 -0.90
CA VAL A 509 -9.61 30.28 0.38
C VAL A 509 -10.34 28.95 0.46
N ALA A 510 -9.95 28.12 1.42
CA ALA A 510 -10.56 26.83 1.66
C ALA A 510 -11.01 26.73 3.12
N ILE A 511 -12.31 26.49 3.31
CA ILE A 511 -12.93 26.32 4.63
C ILE A 511 -13.54 24.94 4.65
N TYR A 512 -13.01 24.06 5.49
CA TYR A 512 -13.39 22.65 5.55
C TYR A 512 -13.37 22.11 6.98
N TYR A 513 -14.04 21.00 7.22
CA TYR A 513 -13.94 20.31 8.50
C TYR A 513 -12.77 19.33 8.49
N ASP A 514 -11.93 19.43 9.51
CA ASP A 514 -10.90 18.46 9.90
C ASP A 514 -11.43 17.77 11.16
N GLY A 515 -11.99 16.58 10.98
CA GLY A 515 -12.81 15.97 12.02
C GLY A 515 -13.97 16.89 12.41
N THR A 516 -14.02 17.28 13.69
CA THR A 516 -15.05 18.20 14.20
C THR A 516 -14.64 19.69 14.13
N THR A 517 -13.42 19.99 13.73
CA THR A 517 -12.87 21.36 13.70
C THR A 517 -13.07 22.00 12.33
N LEU A 518 -13.72 23.16 12.29
CA LEU A 518 -13.79 23.98 11.08
C LEU A 518 -12.46 24.70 10.88
N VAL A 519 -11.74 24.32 9.83
CA VAL A 519 -10.45 24.90 9.45
C VAL A 519 -10.67 25.94 8.35
N THR A 520 -10.05 27.10 8.53
CA THR A 520 -9.99 28.14 7.48
C THR A 520 -8.56 28.30 7.02
N ASN A 521 -8.30 27.93 5.79
CA ASN A 521 -7.03 28.19 5.10
C ASN A 521 -7.25 29.28 4.07
N ALA A 522 -6.70 30.46 4.29
CA ALA A 522 -6.80 31.60 3.37
C ALA A 522 -5.37 32.05 3.00
N GLY A 523 -4.75 31.38 2.07
CA GLY A 523 -3.37 31.69 1.75
C GLY A 523 -2.75 30.80 0.65
N PRO A 524 -1.42 30.72 0.65
CA PRO A 524 -0.69 29.90 -0.32
C PRO A 524 -1.05 28.42 -0.21
N LEU A 525 -1.24 27.80 -1.35
CA LEU A 525 -1.35 26.35 -1.49
C LEU A 525 0.04 25.73 -1.65
N TRP A 526 0.21 24.50 -1.23
CA TRP A 526 1.33 23.69 -1.64
C TRP A 526 1.16 23.29 -3.10
N GLU A 527 2.28 23.25 -3.82
CA GLU A 527 2.39 22.75 -5.19
C GLU A 527 3.22 21.47 -5.16
N LEU A 528 2.60 20.35 -5.53
CA LEU A 528 3.16 19.02 -5.33
C LEU A 528 3.00 18.15 -6.58
N GLN A 529 3.75 17.05 -6.61
CA GLN A 529 3.60 15.93 -7.54
C GLN A 529 3.59 16.36 -9.02
N PRO A 530 4.63 17.09 -9.48
CA PRO A 530 4.74 17.46 -10.89
C PRO A 530 4.98 16.21 -11.74
N VAL A 531 4.31 16.14 -12.89
CA VAL A 531 4.46 15.06 -13.88
C VAL A 531 4.60 15.69 -15.26
N GLU A 532 5.65 15.29 -16.00
CA GLU A 532 5.87 15.72 -17.39
C GLU A 532 4.85 15.07 -18.32
N VAL A 533 4.18 15.89 -19.14
CA VAL A 533 3.23 15.40 -20.13
C VAL A 533 3.97 15.09 -21.43
N ARG A 534 4.17 13.83 -21.70
CA ARG A 534 4.86 13.33 -22.89
C ARG A 534 4.40 11.93 -23.27
N SER A 535 4.57 11.55 -24.50
CA SER A 535 4.51 10.15 -24.89
C SER A 535 5.80 9.42 -24.50
N ARG A 536 5.65 8.13 -24.16
CA ARG A 536 6.78 7.27 -23.80
C ARG A 536 6.52 5.85 -24.30
N PRO A 537 7.57 5.06 -24.57
CA PRO A 537 7.40 3.65 -24.92
C PRO A 537 6.61 2.89 -23.85
N VAL A 538 5.78 1.97 -24.29
CA VAL A 538 5.12 1.02 -23.38
C VAL A 538 6.12 -0.08 -23.08
N PRO A 539 6.49 -0.34 -21.82
CA PRO A 539 7.43 -1.40 -21.50
C PRO A 539 6.82 -2.78 -21.72
N VAL A 540 7.66 -3.77 -21.97
CA VAL A 540 7.24 -5.16 -22.05
C VAL A 540 7.20 -5.71 -20.61
N PRO A 541 6.07 -6.26 -20.14
CA PRO A 541 5.97 -6.83 -18.81
C PRO A 541 7.01 -7.93 -18.57
N VAL A 542 7.68 -7.86 -17.44
CA VAL A 542 8.56 -8.94 -16.98
C VAL A 542 7.68 -10.08 -16.45
N ASN A 543 7.99 -11.28 -16.89
CA ASN A 543 7.51 -12.53 -16.31
C ASN A 543 8.73 -13.33 -15.92
N THR A 544 9.04 -13.36 -14.65
CA THR A 544 10.23 -14.08 -14.15
C THR A 544 10.02 -15.58 -14.34
N PRO A 545 10.86 -16.26 -15.11
CA PRO A 545 10.72 -17.70 -15.33
C PRO A 545 11.14 -18.48 -14.09
N VAL A 546 10.60 -19.67 -13.92
CA VAL A 546 11.13 -20.62 -12.95
C VAL A 546 12.59 -20.94 -13.29
N ALA A 547 13.45 -20.99 -12.29
CA ALA A 547 14.87 -21.20 -12.52
C ALA A 547 15.16 -22.56 -13.16
N GLY A 548 16.23 -22.66 -13.99
CA GLY A 548 16.50 -23.83 -14.81
C GLY A 548 16.73 -25.13 -14.01
N ILE A 549 17.32 -25.04 -12.82
CA ILE A 549 17.55 -26.21 -11.95
C ILE A 549 16.21 -26.81 -11.52
N GLU A 550 15.26 -25.98 -11.07
CA GLU A 550 13.94 -26.44 -10.69
C GLU A 550 13.15 -26.97 -11.89
N GLN A 551 13.29 -26.37 -13.07
CA GLN A 551 12.71 -26.91 -14.30
C GLN A 551 13.23 -28.33 -14.62
N THR A 552 14.53 -28.58 -14.39
CA THR A 552 15.13 -29.92 -14.53
C THR A 552 14.46 -30.92 -13.59
N VAL A 553 14.30 -30.57 -12.31
CA VAL A 553 13.62 -31.42 -11.34
C VAL A 553 12.17 -31.73 -11.73
N PHE A 554 11.45 -30.74 -12.23
CA PHE A 554 10.07 -30.97 -12.76
C PHE A 554 10.08 -31.99 -13.91
N ALA A 555 11.05 -31.87 -14.83
CA ALA A 555 11.20 -32.79 -15.96
C ALA A 555 11.56 -34.22 -15.52
N GLU A 556 12.51 -34.36 -14.58
CA GLU A 556 12.93 -35.65 -14.03
C GLU A 556 11.79 -36.36 -13.29
N GLU A 557 10.98 -35.61 -12.56
CA GLU A 557 9.79 -36.15 -11.90
C GLU A 557 8.62 -36.37 -12.87
N GLY A 558 8.74 -36.00 -14.16
CA GLY A 558 7.69 -36.11 -15.14
C GLY A 558 6.44 -35.29 -14.81
N VAL A 559 6.63 -34.13 -14.18
CA VAL A 559 5.56 -33.17 -13.86
C VAL A 559 5.62 -32.01 -14.83
N ASP A 560 4.54 -31.80 -15.59
CA ASP A 560 4.42 -30.67 -16.49
C ASP A 560 4.28 -29.36 -15.69
N LEU A 561 5.28 -28.49 -15.77
CA LEU A 561 5.35 -27.27 -14.98
C LEU A 561 4.15 -26.33 -15.21
N PRO A 562 3.69 -26.05 -16.45
CA PRO A 562 2.49 -25.24 -16.66
C PRO A 562 1.23 -25.84 -16.07
N THR A 563 1.05 -27.15 -16.14
CA THR A 563 -0.09 -27.87 -15.52
C THR A 563 -0.04 -27.74 -13.99
N PHE A 564 1.14 -27.91 -13.39
CA PHE A 564 1.35 -27.75 -11.98
C PHE A 564 1.04 -26.31 -11.52
N GLN A 565 1.55 -25.30 -12.23
CA GLN A 565 1.28 -23.90 -11.93
C GLN A 565 -0.22 -23.56 -12.06
N THR A 566 -0.89 -24.15 -13.05
CA THR A 566 -2.34 -23.97 -13.23
C THR A 566 -3.13 -24.58 -12.07
N ASP A 567 -2.76 -25.78 -11.62
CA ASP A 567 -3.37 -26.44 -10.44
C ASP A 567 -3.21 -25.58 -9.19
N LEU A 568 -1.99 -25.11 -8.94
CA LEU A 568 -1.74 -24.22 -7.80
C LEU A 568 -2.55 -22.92 -7.91
N ALA A 569 -2.59 -22.30 -9.09
CA ALA A 569 -3.33 -21.05 -9.28
C ALA A 569 -4.83 -21.23 -9.02
N GLN A 570 -5.42 -22.32 -9.50
CA GLN A 570 -6.84 -22.64 -9.27
C GLN A 570 -7.16 -22.85 -7.78
N ARG A 571 -6.18 -23.33 -7.02
CA ARG A 571 -6.31 -23.54 -5.58
C ARG A 571 -5.93 -22.32 -4.74
N GLY A 572 -5.49 -21.22 -5.36
CA GLY A 572 -4.98 -20.06 -4.64
C GLY A 572 -3.68 -20.36 -3.88
N LEU A 573 -2.82 -21.19 -4.45
CA LEU A 573 -1.58 -21.65 -3.84
C LEU A 573 -0.35 -21.21 -4.66
N ALA A 574 0.81 -21.24 -4.02
CA ALA A 574 2.13 -21.06 -4.62
C ALA A 574 3.11 -22.09 -4.07
N LEU A 575 4.19 -22.34 -4.79
CA LEU A 575 5.31 -23.17 -4.35
C LEU A 575 6.51 -22.30 -4.03
N VAL A 576 7.11 -22.50 -2.85
CA VAL A 576 8.38 -21.89 -2.45
C VAL A 576 9.43 -22.97 -2.30
N VAL A 577 10.57 -22.82 -2.96
CA VAL A 577 11.69 -23.76 -2.94
C VAL A 577 12.94 -23.02 -2.49
N SER A 578 13.67 -23.59 -1.53
CA SER A 578 15.05 -23.17 -1.22
C SER A 578 16.01 -24.30 -1.49
N ARG A 579 17.12 -24.02 -2.19
CA ARG A 579 18.11 -25.06 -2.53
C ARG A 579 18.98 -25.43 -1.35
N ASN A 580 19.38 -24.44 -0.54
CA ASN A 580 20.14 -24.69 0.68
C ASN A 580 19.97 -23.55 1.69
N VAL A 581 19.18 -23.77 2.72
CA VAL A 581 18.90 -22.77 3.77
C VAL A 581 20.10 -22.55 4.72
N THR A 582 21.14 -23.39 4.69
CA THR A 582 22.35 -23.17 5.49
C THR A 582 23.30 -22.14 4.84
N ALA A 583 23.13 -21.85 3.55
CA ALA A 583 23.88 -20.82 2.87
C ALA A 583 23.25 -19.45 3.14
N ARG A 584 24.04 -18.50 3.59
CA ARG A 584 23.64 -17.12 3.88
C ARG A 584 24.65 -16.14 3.30
N ASP A 585 24.25 -14.92 3.10
CA ASP A 585 25.14 -13.84 2.66
C ASP A 585 26.33 -13.68 3.63
N ALA A 586 27.54 -13.55 3.08
CA ALA A 586 28.74 -13.34 3.87
C ALA A 586 28.70 -12.11 4.79
N ALA A 587 27.89 -11.12 4.44
CA ALA A 587 27.72 -9.90 5.21
C ALA A 587 26.62 -9.99 6.30
N ASP A 588 25.74 -10.98 6.24
CA ASP A 588 24.62 -11.13 7.19
C ASP A 588 25.09 -11.80 8.49
N LYS A 589 25.68 -11.02 9.38
CA LYS A 589 26.27 -11.45 10.65
C LYS A 589 25.46 -11.08 11.88
N GLN A 590 24.20 -10.74 11.73
CA GLN A 590 23.34 -10.40 12.86
C GLN A 590 22.55 -11.57 13.42
N GLN A 591 22.47 -12.65 12.69
CA GLN A 591 21.80 -13.88 13.08
C GLN A 591 22.78 -15.06 12.97
N PRO A 592 22.49 -16.21 13.61
CA PRO A 592 23.35 -17.38 13.61
C PRO A 592 23.95 -17.69 12.24
N TYR A 593 25.26 -17.88 12.22
CA TYR A 593 26.08 -17.83 11.01
C TYR A 593 26.64 -19.19 10.61
N ASN A 594 26.92 -20.08 11.59
CA ASN A 594 27.38 -21.43 11.32
C ASN A 594 26.22 -22.41 11.47
N LEU A 595 25.60 -22.75 10.34
CA LEU A 595 24.37 -23.53 10.27
C LEU A 595 24.65 -24.93 9.77
N ALA A 596 23.96 -25.92 10.31
CA ALA A 596 24.11 -27.33 9.91
C ALA A 596 22.75 -28.04 9.90
N ILE A 597 22.56 -28.94 8.95
CA ILE A 597 21.48 -29.94 8.98
C ILE A 597 22.05 -31.20 9.63
N PRO A 598 21.41 -31.77 10.67
CA PRO A 598 21.87 -33.01 11.27
C PRO A 598 21.99 -34.15 10.25
N GLY A 599 23.22 -34.67 10.10
CA GLY A 599 23.51 -35.70 9.10
C GLY A 599 23.57 -35.21 7.65
N GLY A 600 23.59 -33.90 7.42
CA GLY A 600 23.62 -33.31 6.12
C GLY A 600 24.66 -32.18 5.96
N VAL A 601 24.30 -31.18 5.17
CA VAL A 601 25.18 -30.04 4.85
C VAL A 601 25.44 -29.16 6.07
N GLN A 602 26.60 -28.52 6.06
CA GLN A 602 27.01 -27.50 7.04
C GLN A 602 27.64 -26.31 6.33
N SER A 603 27.36 -25.12 6.81
CA SER A 603 27.86 -23.89 6.19
C SER A 603 29.34 -23.65 6.49
N LEU A 604 29.76 -23.71 7.74
CA LEU A 604 31.13 -23.52 8.20
C LEU A 604 31.65 -24.78 8.91
N GLY A 605 32.96 -24.87 9.10
CA GLY A 605 33.57 -25.96 9.84
C GLY A 605 33.34 -25.84 11.34
N THR A 606 33.60 -26.94 12.07
CA THR A 606 33.45 -26.99 13.54
C THR A 606 34.38 -26.01 14.27
N ASN A 607 35.47 -25.59 13.62
CA ASN A 607 36.42 -24.63 14.19
C ASN A 607 35.93 -23.17 14.05
N SER A 608 34.76 -22.93 13.47
CA SER A 608 34.23 -21.60 13.18
C SER A 608 33.19 -21.14 14.23
N GLY A 609 33.33 -21.56 15.47
CA GLY A 609 32.45 -21.18 16.56
C GLY A 609 31.24 -22.10 16.73
N LYS A 610 30.19 -21.58 17.35
CA LYS A 610 28.99 -22.38 17.66
C LYS A 610 28.29 -22.83 16.38
N VAL A 611 27.94 -24.11 16.32
CA VAL A 611 27.14 -24.70 15.24
C VAL A 611 25.69 -24.74 15.68
N TYR A 612 24.80 -24.23 14.81
CA TYR A 612 23.36 -24.27 15.04
C TYR A 612 22.75 -25.32 14.13
N SER A 613 22.14 -26.33 14.77
CA SER A 613 21.48 -27.43 14.06
C SER A 613 20.08 -27.01 13.67
N LEU A 614 19.77 -27.08 12.37
CA LEU A 614 18.48 -26.74 11.79
C LEU A 614 17.69 -27.99 11.46
N THR A 615 16.40 -28.00 11.76
CA THR A 615 15.52 -29.14 11.49
C THR A 615 14.33 -28.79 10.60
N HIS A 616 13.75 -27.60 10.76
CA HIS A 616 12.56 -27.18 10.04
C HIS A 616 12.66 -25.72 9.58
N LEU A 617 11.94 -25.41 8.50
CA LEU A 617 11.54 -24.06 8.14
C LEU A 617 10.06 -23.89 8.53
N GLN A 618 9.79 -22.98 9.45
CA GLN A 618 8.42 -22.68 9.91
C GLN A 618 7.92 -21.46 9.18
N TYR A 619 6.78 -21.58 8.51
CA TYR A 619 6.10 -20.49 7.85
C TYR A 619 5.07 -19.82 8.75
N LEU A 620 4.95 -18.52 8.60
CA LEU A 620 4.03 -17.66 9.34
C LEU A 620 3.31 -16.76 8.36
N GLU A 621 2.05 -16.49 8.61
CA GLU A 621 1.29 -15.53 7.80
C GLU A 621 0.89 -14.31 8.62
N ALA A 622 0.81 -13.15 7.95
CA ALA A 622 0.19 -11.96 8.51
C ALA A 622 -1.30 -12.21 8.58
N ASP A 623 -1.74 -12.60 9.74
CA ASP A 623 -3.14 -12.85 9.99
C ASP A 623 -3.79 -11.60 10.57
N TYR A 624 -4.88 -11.67 11.14
CA TYR A 624 -5.79 -10.65 11.60
C TYR A 624 -5.18 -9.39 12.19
N LEU A 625 -5.79 -8.27 11.88
CA LEU A 625 -5.68 -7.08 12.72
C LEU A 625 -6.47 -7.32 14.01
N ARG A 626 -5.80 -7.38 15.11
CA ARG A 626 -6.46 -7.53 16.42
C ARG A 626 -6.88 -6.18 16.98
N GLY A 627 -8.13 -6.09 17.38
CA GLY A 627 -8.61 -5.00 18.19
C GLY A 627 -7.97 -4.98 19.58
N TYR A 628 -8.04 -3.89 20.27
CA TYR A 628 -7.60 -3.76 21.66
C TYR A 628 -8.67 -3.00 22.45
N ASP A 629 -8.78 -3.31 23.74
CA ASP A 629 -9.67 -2.62 24.67
C ASP A 629 -8.83 -1.79 25.64
N LEU A 630 -9.05 -0.49 25.66
CA LEU A 630 -8.42 0.43 26.62
C LEU A 630 -9.03 0.36 28.03
N GLY A 631 -9.69 -0.74 28.37
CA GLY A 631 -10.32 -0.92 29.67
C GLY A 631 -11.70 -0.25 29.80
N THR A 632 -12.26 0.17 28.67
CA THR A 632 -13.57 0.82 28.61
C THR A 632 -14.68 -0.11 28.14
N GLY A 633 -14.39 -1.34 27.82
CA GLY A 633 -15.30 -2.29 27.16
C GLY A 633 -15.52 -2.00 25.68
N ASN A 634 -14.89 -0.95 25.13
CA ASN A 634 -14.96 -0.60 23.73
C ASN A 634 -13.71 -1.13 23.00
N VAL A 635 -13.92 -2.14 22.20
CA VAL A 635 -12.86 -2.70 21.36
C VAL A 635 -12.54 -1.72 20.24
N GLN A 636 -11.30 -1.25 20.21
CA GLN A 636 -10.78 -0.45 19.11
C GLN A 636 -10.33 -1.37 17.96
N PRO A 637 -10.38 -0.92 16.71
CA PRO A 637 -9.79 -1.66 15.61
C PRO A 637 -8.33 -2.00 15.87
N GLY A 638 -7.90 -3.16 15.38
CA GLY A 638 -6.53 -3.64 15.55
C GLY A 638 -5.51 -2.74 14.87
N ARG A 639 -4.38 -2.58 15.52
CA ARG A 639 -3.22 -1.83 15.01
C ARG A 639 -2.10 -2.73 14.60
N ARG A 640 -2.15 -4.00 14.99
CA ARG A 640 -1.02 -4.89 14.91
C ARG A 640 -1.32 -6.08 14.03
N ILE A 641 -0.33 -6.45 13.22
CA ILE A 641 -0.33 -7.65 12.44
C ILE A 641 0.08 -8.79 13.34
N LEU A 642 -0.64 -9.90 13.26
CA LEU A 642 -0.27 -11.13 13.94
C LEU A 642 0.43 -12.06 12.97
N ALA A 643 1.61 -12.49 13.34
CA ALA A 643 2.28 -13.60 12.69
C ALA A 643 1.71 -14.91 13.23
N THR A 644 0.88 -15.56 12.47
CA THR A 644 0.29 -16.86 12.84
C THR A 644 1.02 -17.98 12.12
N PRO A 645 1.47 -19.03 12.81
CA PRO A 645 2.04 -20.20 12.14
C PRO A 645 1.05 -20.77 11.14
N LEU A 646 1.51 -20.94 9.89
CA LEU A 646 0.73 -21.64 8.90
C LEU A 646 0.54 -23.07 9.34
N HIS A 647 -0.70 -23.46 9.62
CA HIS A 647 -1.03 -24.85 9.77
C HIS A 647 -0.66 -25.57 8.48
N ALA A 648 -0.09 -26.76 8.57
CA ALA A 648 0.12 -27.63 7.42
C ALA A 648 -1.24 -28.06 6.87
N THR A 649 -1.97 -27.11 6.31
CA THR A 649 -3.36 -27.25 5.88
C THR A 649 -3.50 -27.98 4.56
N THR A 650 -2.37 -28.30 3.91
CA THR A 650 -2.43 -28.97 2.62
C THR A 650 -1.83 -30.36 2.73
N ASN A 651 -2.60 -31.35 2.35
CA ASN A 651 -2.11 -32.71 2.09
C ASN A 651 -0.98 -32.76 1.04
N LEU A 652 -0.63 -31.60 0.48
CA LEU A 652 0.38 -31.42 -0.54
C LEU A 652 1.78 -31.19 0.04
N ASN A 653 1.88 -30.86 1.32
CA ASN A 653 3.18 -30.77 1.99
C ASN A 653 3.51 -32.11 2.68
N TYR A 654 4.75 -32.52 2.57
CA TYR A 654 5.20 -33.71 3.27
C TYR A 654 5.21 -33.45 4.79
N ALA A 655 4.64 -34.41 5.52
CA ALA A 655 4.62 -34.32 6.98
C ALA A 655 6.04 -34.43 7.53
N SER A 656 6.34 -33.67 8.58
CA SER A 656 7.53 -33.90 9.37
C SER A 656 7.44 -35.29 9.99
N GLY A 657 8.48 -36.13 9.81
CA GLY A 657 8.62 -37.38 10.52
C GLY A 657 9.04 -37.23 11.99
N VAL A 658 9.23 -35.97 12.44
CA VAL A 658 9.75 -35.66 13.78
C VAL A 658 8.58 -35.35 14.71
N THR A 659 8.48 -36.15 15.78
CA THR A 659 7.52 -35.85 16.85
C THR A 659 7.88 -34.55 17.54
N GLY A 660 6.89 -33.64 17.65
CA GLY A 660 7.11 -32.33 18.27
C GLY A 660 7.65 -31.26 17.31
N ALA A 661 7.52 -31.46 15.99
CA ALA A 661 7.82 -30.41 15.02
C ALA A 661 7.02 -29.12 15.29
N PRO A 662 7.57 -27.94 14.96
CA PRO A 662 6.84 -26.71 15.13
C PRO A 662 5.61 -26.69 14.21
N LEU A 663 4.54 -26.08 14.67
CA LEU A 663 3.33 -25.90 13.88
C LEU A 663 3.65 -25.13 12.59
N GLY A 664 3.19 -25.64 11.44
CA GLY A 664 3.53 -25.05 10.13
C GLY A 664 4.98 -25.30 9.67
N GLY A 665 5.74 -26.11 10.40
CA GLY A 665 7.13 -26.40 10.07
C GLY A 665 7.26 -27.47 8.98
N ILE A 666 8.08 -27.17 7.96
CA ILE A 666 8.48 -28.11 6.91
C ILE A 666 9.86 -28.65 7.23
N GLN A 667 10.00 -29.98 7.21
CA GLN A 667 11.27 -30.62 7.48
C GLN A 667 12.30 -30.28 6.41
N LEU A 668 13.51 -29.92 6.84
CA LEU A 668 14.64 -29.70 5.95
C LEU A 668 15.26 -31.02 5.49
N MET A 669 15.70 -31.06 4.24
CA MET A 669 16.41 -32.23 3.70
C MET A 669 17.91 -32.17 4.03
N SER A 670 18.60 -33.30 3.90
CA SER A 670 20.04 -33.41 4.23
C SER A 670 20.92 -32.51 3.37
N ASP A 671 20.49 -32.14 2.16
CA ASP A 671 21.15 -31.20 1.27
C ASP A 671 20.88 -29.72 1.65
N GLY A 672 20.11 -29.47 2.71
CA GLY A 672 19.69 -28.14 3.14
C GLY A 672 18.49 -27.58 2.38
N SER A 673 17.90 -28.34 1.47
CA SER A 673 16.76 -27.90 0.70
C SER A 673 15.44 -27.99 1.48
N GLN A 674 14.50 -27.15 1.09
CA GLN A 674 13.09 -27.20 1.46
C GLN A 674 12.19 -26.89 0.25
N ALA A 675 10.98 -27.41 0.27
CA ALA A 675 9.93 -27.04 -0.67
C ALA A 675 8.59 -27.08 0.05
N ALA A 676 7.79 -26.03 -0.11
CA ALA A 676 6.50 -25.91 0.54
C ALA A 676 5.46 -25.27 -0.39
N ILE A 677 4.25 -25.82 -0.36
CA ILE A 677 3.08 -25.20 -1.00
C ILE A 677 2.41 -24.33 0.06
N LEU A 678 2.22 -23.07 -0.27
CA LEU A 678 1.73 -22.02 0.64
C LEU A 678 0.52 -21.31 0.03
N PRO A 679 -0.34 -20.69 0.86
CA PRO A 679 -1.40 -19.83 0.39
C PRO A 679 -0.82 -18.64 -0.42
N ALA A 680 -1.41 -18.36 -1.57
CA ALA A 680 -1.08 -17.20 -2.37
C ALA A 680 -1.94 -15.98 -1.98
N GLY A 681 -1.47 -14.78 -2.31
CA GLY A 681 -2.18 -13.53 -2.00
C GLY A 681 -2.21 -13.17 -0.53
N ARG A 682 -1.33 -13.76 0.26
CA ARG A 682 -1.16 -13.48 1.70
C ARG A 682 0.28 -13.08 1.98
N ALA A 683 0.48 -12.19 2.92
CA ALA A 683 1.81 -11.84 3.38
C ALA A 683 2.36 -12.98 4.24
N ILE A 684 3.45 -13.57 3.81
CA ILE A 684 4.11 -14.73 4.43
C ILE A 684 5.51 -14.34 4.87
N THR A 685 5.91 -14.83 6.02
CA THR A 685 7.30 -14.79 6.47
C THR A 685 7.69 -16.16 7.02
N TRP A 686 8.94 -16.36 7.41
CA TRP A 686 9.42 -17.64 7.90
C TRP A 686 10.61 -17.55 8.84
N GLN A 687 10.84 -18.62 9.54
CA GLN A 687 12.03 -18.80 10.38
C GLN A 687 12.57 -20.22 10.29
N LEU A 688 13.88 -20.34 10.39
CA LEU A 688 14.56 -21.62 10.57
C LEU A 688 14.55 -21.98 12.05
N THR A 689 14.14 -23.21 12.37
CA THR A 689 14.07 -23.67 13.74
C THR A 689 15.05 -24.80 14.01
N GLY A 690 15.52 -24.85 15.24
CA GLY A 690 16.44 -25.85 15.74
C GLY A 690 15.73 -27.09 16.26
N VAL A 691 16.50 -27.95 16.93
CA VAL A 691 16.05 -29.28 17.40
C VAL A 691 15.01 -29.22 18.51
N THR A 692 14.93 -28.13 19.24
CA THR A 692 13.92 -27.85 20.28
C THR A 692 12.85 -26.86 19.83
N ASN A 693 12.74 -26.63 18.53
CA ASN A 693 11.85 -25.67 17.88
C ASN A 693 12.19 -24.19 18.18
N GLU A 694 13.35 -23.94 18.74
CA GLU A 694 13.86 -22.58 18.94
C GLU A 694 14.11 -21.90 17.60
N SER A 695 13.78 -20.63 17.51
CA SER A 695 14.05 -19.81 16.32
C SER A 695 15.56 -19.53 16.21
N ILE A 696 16.16 -19.89 15.09
CA ILE A 696 17.58 -19.70 14.81
C ILE A 696 17.82 -18.54 13.84
N VAL A 697 17.21 -18.59 12.68
CA VAL A 697 17.29 -17.54 11.66
C VAL A 697 15.90 -17.12 11.28
N LYS A 698 15.64 -15.82 11.22
CA LYS A 698 14.32 -15.24 10.94
C LYS A 698 14.35 -14.41 9.67
N GLU A 699 13.34 -14.59 8.83
CA GLU A 699 13.02 -13.61 7.80
C GLU A 699 12.33 -12.42 8.48
N ARG A 700 12.61 -11.21 8.00
CA ARG A 700 12.09 -9.98 8.60
C ARG A 700 11.12 -9.25 7.70
N TYR A 701 10.98 -9.72 6.46
CA TYR A 701 10.03 -9.17 5.50
C TYR A 701 8.83 -10.07 5.34
N TRP A 702 7.71 -9.44 5.05
CA TRP A 702 6.52 -10.11 4.55
C TRP A 702 6.62 -10.23 3.03
N ILE A 703 6.42 -11.41 2.48
CA ILE A 703 6.46 -11.69 1.04
C ILE A 703 5.11 -12.24 0.61
N THR A 704 4.58 -11.72 -0.48
CA THR A 704 3.33 -12.20 -1.08
C THR A 704 3.61 -13.00 -2.33
N PHE A 705 3.11 -14.23 -2.39
CA PHE A 705 3.25 -15.08 -3.56
C PHE A 705 2.00 -14.96 -4.45
N ARG A 706 2.21 -14.93 -5.76
CA ARG A 706 1.13 -14.95 -6.73
C ARG A 706 0.52 -16.36 -6.83
N PRO A 707 -0.81 -16.50 -7.08
CA PRO A 707 -1.39 -17.79 -7.39
C PRO A 707 -0.68 -18.48 -8.57
N GLY A 708 -0.21 -19.71 -8.35
CA GLY A 708 0.57 -20.47 -9.34
C GLY A 708 2.04 -20.10 -9.43
N GLU A 709 2.55 -19.24 -8.57
CA GLU A 709 3.98 -18.93 -8.52
C GLU A 709 4.80 -20.15 -8.07
N VAL A 710 5.94 -20.34 -8.72
CA VAL A 710 7.00 -21.23 -8.28
C VAL A 710 8.20 -20.35 -7.98
N ARG A 711 8.34 -19.99 -6.71
CA ARG A 711 9.40 -19.12 -6.22
C ARG A 711 10.61 -19.94 -5.83
N THR A 712 11.76 -19.64 -6.41
CA THR A 712 13.02 -20.24 -6.04
C THR A 712 13.88 -19.27 -5.25
N CYS A 713 14.32 -19.69 -4.07
CA CYS A 713 15.37 -19.04 -3.29
C CYS A 713 16.60 -19.94 -3.34
N ALA A 714 17.69 -19.48 -3.97
CA ALA A 714 18.91 -20.29 -3.99
C ALA A 714 19.45 -20.56 -2.57
N ASN A 715 19.20 -19.62 -1.65
CA ASN A 715 19.65 -19.62 -0.25
C ASN A 715 18.72 -18.76 0.61
N CYS A 716 18.97 -18.71 1.91
CA CYS A 716 18.33 -17.73 2.78
C CYS A 716 19.03 -16.37 2.70
N HIS A 717 18.26 -15.28 2.53
CA HIS A 717 18.72 -13.89 2.49
C HIS A 717 19.65 -13.50 1.36
N GLY A 718 19.44 -14.00 0.16
CA GLY A 718 20.12 -13.57 -1.05
C GLY A 718 21.65 -13.42 -0.91
N ILE A 719 22.39 -14.12 -1.70
CA ILE A 719 23.87 -13.98 -1.69
C ILE A 719 24.25 -12.84 -2.62
N ASN A 720 24.91 -11.80 -2.09
CA ASN A 720 25.40 -10.72 -2.93
C ASN A 720 26.56 -11.14 -3.85
N ALA A 721 27.52 -11.87 -3.30
CA ALA A 721 28.65 -12.39 -4.07
C ALA A 721 28.95 -13.83 -3.68
N VAL A 722 29.12 -14.08 -2.38
CA VAL A 722 29.44 -15.38 -1.82
C VAL A 722 28.69 -15.60 -0.51
N ASP A 723 28.52 -16.87 -0.13
CA ASP A 723 28.01 -17.24 1.17
C ASP A 723 29.04 -17.01 2.29
N GLN A 724 28.66 -17.24 3.52
CA GLN A 724 29.50 -17.09 4.71
C GLN A 724 30.75 -17.96 4.69
N ALA A 725 30.82 -18.96 3.82
CA ALA A 725 31.98 -19.85 3.61
C ALA A 725 32.78 -19.49 2.35
N GLY A 726 32.47 -18.37 1.71
CA GLY A 726 33.13 -17.94 0.47
C GLY A 726 32.70 -18.70 -0.79
N ARG A 727 31.57 -19.41 -0.76
CA ARG A 727 31.07 -20.19 -1.89
C ARG A 727 30.03 -19.38 -2.68
N PRO A 728 29.85 -19.62 -3.98
CA PRO A 728 28.79 -19.03 -4.77
C PRO A 728 27.40 -19.55 -4.33
N ALA A 729 26.34 -18.98 -4.88
CA ALA A 729 24.98 -19.44 -4.65
C ALA A 729 24.81 -20.94 -4.94
N PRO A 730 24.02 -21.67 -4.14
CA PRO A 730 23.81 -23.10 -4.33
C PRO A 730 23.20 -23.44 -5.69
N THR A 731 23.77 -24.48 -6.33
CA THR A 731 23.35 -24.99 -7.64
C THR A 731 22.89 -26.45 -7.60
N ASN A 732 22.68 -26.99 -6.40
CA ASN A 732 22.17 -28.34 -6.26
C ASN A 732 20.69 -28.42 -6.66
N GLU A 733 20.29 -29.57 -7.18
CA GLU A 733 18.88 -29.93 -7.34
C GLU A 733 18.26 -30.16 -5.97
N PRO A 734 17.15 -29.44 -5.65
CA PRO A 734 16.60 -29.52 -4.28
C PRO A 734 15.89 -30.84 -4.04
N ALA A 735 16.45 -31.68 -3.17
CA ALA A 735 15.86 -32.98 -2.79
C ALA A 735 14.41 -32.82 -2.25
N ALA A 736 14.15 -31.69 -1.59
CA ALA A 736 12.82 -31.36 -1.10
C ALA A 736 11.80 -31.18 -2.23
N LEU A 737 12.20 -30.62 -3.37
CA LEU A 737 11.31 -30.45 -4.52
C LEU A 737 10.96 -31.79 -5.14
N HIS A 738 11.93 -32.69 -5.33
CA HIS A 738 11.66 -34.07 -5.79
C HIS A 738 10.61 -34.76 -4.92
N LYS A 739 10.81 -34.71 -3.60
CA LYS A 739 9.87 -35.31 -2.65
C LYS A 739 8.48 -34.67 -2.73
N LEU A 740 8.38 -33.36 -2.85
CA LEU A 740 7.12 -32.65 -2.96
C LEU A 740 6.38 -33.00 -4.25
N LEU A 741 7.07 -33.06 -5.40
CA LEU A 741 6.45 -33.39 -6.68
C LEU A 741 5.96 -34.85 -6.72
N GLN A 742 6.71 -35.78 -6.10
CA GLN A 742 6.24 -37.18 -5.95
C GLN A 742 4.96 -37.24 -5.11
N LEU A 743 4.89 -36.48 -4.02
CA LEU A 743 3.68 -36.37 -3.20
C LEU A 743 2.52 -35.74 -3.97
N TRP A 744 2.79 -34.66 -4.72
CA TRP A 744 1.78 -33.99 -5.52
C TRP A 744 1.18 -34.94 -6.57
N LYS A 745 2.00 -35.73 -7.27
CA LYS A 745 1.52 -36.75 -8.24
C LYS A 745 0.57 -37.74 -7.58
N THR A 746 0.92 -38.19 -6.40
CA THR A 746 0.11 -39.15 -5.63
C THR A 746 -1.25 -38.56 -5.25
N ASN A 747 -1.27 -37.29 -4.84
CA ASN A 747 -2.47 -36.60 -4.41
C ASN A 747 -3.31 -36.10 -5.58
N ALA A 748 -2.68 -35.69 -6.68
CA ALA A 748 -3.38 -35.26 -7.89
C ALA A 748 -4.15 -36.41 -8.59
N ALA A 749 -3.71 -37.66 -8.37
CA ALA A 749 -4.42 -38.83 -8.88
C ALA A 749 -5.78 -39.07 -8.22
N THR A 750 -6.07 -38.40 -7.09
CA THR A 750 -7.34 -38.56 -6.35
C THR A 750 -8.14 -37.25 -6.43
N ALA A 751 -8.79 -37.03 -7.56
CA ALA A 751 -9.68 -35.88 -7.72
C ALA A 751 -11.15 -36.28 -7.47
N TYR A 752 -11.87 -35.35 -6.81
CA TYR A 752 -13.30 -35.49 -6.53
C TYR A 752 -14.11 -34.48 -7.32
N ALA A 753 -15.29 -34.87 -7.77
CA ALA A 753 -16.17 -34.01 -8.53
C ALA A 753 -16.93 -33.04 -7.60
N LEU A 754 -16.86 -31.75 -7.91
CA LEU A 754 -17.71 -30.71 -7.34
C LEU A 754 -18.74 -30.29 -8.39
N THR A 755 -20.00 -30.57 -8.14
CA THR A 755 -21.12 -30.08 -8.96
C THR A 755 -21.69 -28.82 -8.33
N VAL A 756 -21.66 -27.69 -9.09
CA VAL A 756 -22.25 -26.42 -8.63
C VAL A 756 -23.44 -26.11 -9.53
N SER A 757 -24.65 -26.09 -8.94
CA SER A 757 -25.88 -25.72 -9.64
C SER A 757 -26.22 -24.25 -9.39
N ASN A 758 -26.68 -23.55 -10.41
CA ASN A 758 -27.04 -22.12 -10.39
C ASN A 758 -25.87 -21.19 -9.98
N GLY A 759 -24.63 -21.61 -10.24
CA GLY A 759 -23.43 -20.85 -9.88
C GLY A 759 -22.21 -21.35 -10.64
N THR A 760 -21.05 -20.81 -10.30
CA THR A 760 -19.74 -21.16 -10.85
C THR A 760 -18.81 -21.70 -9.77
N GLY A 761 -17.73 -22.39 -10.16
CA GLY A 761 -16.77 -23.03 -9.28
C GLY A 761 -16.80 -24.56 -9.30
N GLY A 762 -17.70 -25.17 -10.06
CA GLY A 762 -17.75 -26.62 -10.25
C GLY A 762 -16.58 -27.15 -11.08
N GLY A 763 -16.16 -28.39 -10.82
CA GLY A 763 -15.03 -29.02 -11.49
C GLY A 763 -14.59 -30.32 -10.80
N SER A 764 -13.39 -30.78 -11.12
CA SER A 764 -12.75 -31.92 -10.46
C SER A 764 -11.53 -31.44 -9.70
N TYR A 765 -11.48 -31.68 -8.39
CA TYR A 765 -10.50 -31.08 -7.50
C TYR A 765 -9.98 -32.09 -6.49
N GLY A 766 -8.73 -31.95 -6.10
CA GLY A 766 -8.17 -32.71 -4.99
C GLY A 766 -8.83 -32.35 -3.64
N ALA A 767 -8.83 -33.27 -2.71
CA ALA A 767 -9.27 -32.99 -1.35
C ALA A 767 -8.44 -31.86 -0.73
N GLY A 768 -9.10 -30.97 0.04
CA GLY A 768 -8.45 -29.80 0.65
C GLY A 768 -8.32 -28.59 -0.26
N THR A 769 -8.67 -28.69 -1.54
CA THR A 769 -8.67 -27.54 -2.45
C THR A 769 -9.66 -26.48 -1.97
N MET A 770 -9.19 -25.25 -1.78
CA MET A 770 -10.04 -24.10 -1.47
C MET A 770 -10.53 -23.44 -2.75
N LEU A 771 -11.82 -23.34 -2.90
CA LEU A 771 -12.48 -22.89 -4.12
C LEU A 771 -13.33 -21.65 -3.83
N THR A 772 -13.36 -20.74 -4.77
CA THR A 772 -14.32 -19.64 -4.76
C THR A 772 -15.56 -20.05 -5.53
N LEU A 773 -16.70 -20.02 -4.88
CA LEU A 773 -18.00 -20.26 -5.47
C LEU A 773 -18.71 -18.92 -5.65
N THR A 774 -19.32 -18.72 -6.81
CA THR A 774 -20.14 -17.54 -7.07
C THR A 774 -21.50 -17.96 -7.57
N ALA A 775 -22.56 -17.51 -6.89
CA ALA A 775 -23.93 -17.73 -7.31
C ALA A 775 -24.20 -17.00 -8.64
N GLY A 776 -24.92 -17.62 -9.52
CA GLY A 776 -25.37 -16.99 -10.76
C GLY A 776 -26.32 -15.83 -10.52
N PRO A 777 -26.65 -15.04 -11.55
CA PRO A 777 -27.61 -13.96 -11.42
C PRO A 777 -28.99 -14.52 -10.96
N ALA A 778 -29.63 -13.83 -10.03
CA ALA A 778 -30.92 -14.24 -9.56
C ALA A 778 -31.95 -14.19 -10.68
N PRO A 779 -32.84 -15.19 -10.81
CA PRO A 779 -34.00 -15.11 -11.72
C PRO A 779 -34.84 -13.88 -11.44
N SER A 780 -35.53 -13.36 -12.47
CA SER A 780 -36.37 -12.17 -12.31
C SER A 780 -37.40 -12.35 -11.19
N GLY A 781 -37.50 -11.39 -10.29
CA GLY A 781 -38.38 -11.43 -9.13
C GLY A 781 -37.86 -12.28 -7.96
N GLN A 782 -36.64 -12.73 -8.01
CA GLN A 782 -36.00 -13.50 -6.94
C GLN A 782 -34.72 -12.83 -6.44
N ALA A 783 -34.29 -13.17 -5.23
CA ALA A 783 -33.02 -12.79 -4.66
C ALA A 783 -32.26 -14.04 -4.20
N PHE A 784 -30.95 -13.96 -4.21
CA PHE A 784 -30.11 -15.01 -3.68
C PHE A 784 -30.45 -15.21 -2.19
N ALA A 785 -30.74 -16.43 -1.82
CA ALA A 785 -31.13 -16.79 -0.44
C ALA A 785 -30.05 -17.58 0.27
N GLY A 786 -29.14 -18.21 -0.46
CA GLY A 786 -28.03 -18.93 0.15
C GLY A 786 -27.51 -20.09 -0.66
N TRP A 787 -26.50 -20.75 -0.13
CA TRP A 787 -25.94 -21.99 -0.65
C TRP A 787 -26.49 -23.20 0.11
N LEU A 788 -26.90 -24.21 -0.63
CA LEU A 788 -27.31 -25.52 -0.10
C LEU A 788 -26.23 -26.56 -0.40
N GLY A 789 -26.00 -27.48 0.54
CA GLY A 789 -25.05 -28.60 0.38
C GLY A 789 -23.97 -28.66 1.46
N GLY A 790 -23.83 -27.66 2.29
CA GLY A 790 -22.89 -27.64 3.43
C GLY A 790 -21.42 -27.37 3.04
N GLY A 791 -20.59 -27.05 4.04
CA GLY A 791 -19.14 -26.89 3.87
C GLY A 791 -18.66 -25.57 3.27
N VAL A 792 -19.58 -24.65 2.92
CA VAL A 792 -19.21 -23.30 2.46
C VAL A 792 -18.92 -22.39 3.66
N SER A 793 -17.93 -21.52 3.52
CA SER A 793 -17.51 -20.63 4.61
C SER A 793 -18.59 -19.61 5.02
N ASN A 794 -19.34 -19.10 4.06
CA ASN A 794 -20.48 -18.20 4.31
C ASN A 794 -21.62 -18.55 3.35
N PRO A 795 -22.61 -19.34 3.83
CA PRO A 795 -23.73 -19.75 2.99
C PRO A 795 -24.64 -18.61 2.56
N ALA A 796 -24.63 -17.47 3.21
CA ALA A 796 -25.43 -16.30 2.85
C ALA A 796 -24.75 -15.35 1.85
N ALA A 797 -23.49 -15.54 1.52
CA ALA A 797 -22.76 -14.68 0.58
C ALA A 797 -22.91 -15.19 -0.87
N ILE A 798 -23.14 -14.27 -1.79
CA ILE A 798 -23.20 -14.56 -3.25
C ILE A 798 -21.89 -15.21 -3.70
N THR A 799 -20.77 -14.69 -3.22
CA THR A 799 -19.45 -15.29 -3.41
C THR A 799 -18.93 -15.80 -2.08
N THR A 800 -18.55 -17.07 -2.01
CA THR A 800 -18.11 -17.73 -0.79
C THR A 800 -16.95 -18.69 -1.07
N LEU A 801 -16.21 -19.02 -0.04
CA LEU A 801 -15.16 -20.04 -0.11
C LEU A 801 -15.74 -21.42 0.26
N PHE A 802 -15.19 -22.44 -0.38
CA PHE A 802 -15.52 -23.85 -0.15
C PHE A 802 -14.24 -24.66 -0.17
N THR A 803 -14.04 -25.51 0.83
CA THR A 803 -12.93 -26.47 0.85
C THR A 803 -13.41 -27.82 0.37
N MET A 804 -12.81 -28.36 -0.70
CA MET A 804 -13.19 -29.63 -1.29
C MET A 804 -12.95 -30.79 -0.32
N PRO A 805 -13.97 -31.53 0.09
CA PRO A 805 -13.79 -32.73 0.88
C PRO A 805 -13.23 -33.91 0.05
N ALA A 806 -12.74 -34.95 0.74
CA ALA A 806 -12.31 -36.19 0.07
C ALA A 806 -13.50 -37.03 -0.44
N THR A 807 -14.51 -36.37 -1.00
CA THR A 807 -15.71 -37.00 -1.57
C THR A 807 -16.32 -36.13 -2.66
N ASN A 808 -16.99 -36.74 -3.63
CA ASN A 808 -17.78 -36.00 -4.59
C ASN A 808 -18.87 -35.19 -3.89
N THR A 809 -19.00 -33.93 -4.21
CA THR A 809 -19.87 -32.98 -3.52
C THR A 809 -20.76 -32.22 -4.51
N SER A 810 -21.95 -31.88 -4.08
CA SER A 810 -22.87 -31.03 -4.85
C SER A 810 -23.33 -29.87 -4.01
N LEU A 811 -23.25 -28.68 -4.60
CA LEU A 811 -23.67 -27.42 -4.00
C LEU A 811 -24.65 -26.71 -4.93
N THR A 812 -25.65 -26.04 -4.37
CA THR A 812 -26.66 -25.33 -5.15
C THR A 812 -26.85 -23.92 -4.61
N ALA A 813 -26.67 -22.91 -5.44
CA ALA A 813 -27.16 -21.58 -5.13
C ALA A 813 -28.68 -21.56 -5.28
N TRP A 814 -29.39 -21.18 -4.23
CA TRP A 814 -30.83 -21.12 -4.24
C TRP A 814 -31.35 -19.71 -4.04
N TYR A 815 -32.54 -19.46 -4.57
CA TYR A 815 -33.13 -18.13 -4.64
C TYR A 815 -34.53 -18.17 -4.05
N THR A 816 -34.94 -17.07 -3.44
CA THR A 816 -36.27 -16.89 -2.89
C THR A 816 -37.00 -15.76 -3.60
N ASN A 817 -38.30 -15.85 -3.72
CA ASN A 817 -39.10 -14.79 -4.31
C ASN A 817 -38.96 -13.51 -3.51
N LEU A 818 -38.76 -12.42 -4.19
CA LEU A 818 -38.82 -11.09 -3.57
C LEU A 818 -40.28 -10.75 -3.21
N PRO A 819 -40.53 -10.20 -2.03
CA PRO A 819 -41.82 -9.61 -1.72
C PRO A 819 -42.19 -8.59 -2.79
N ALA A 820 -43.48 -8.56 -3.16
CA ALA A 820 -43.97 -7.59 -4.09
C ALA A 820 -43.73 -6.16 -3.57
N PRO A 821 -43.27 -5.22 -4.37
CA PRO A 821 -43.10 -3.84 -3.96
C PRO A 821 -44.44 -3.23 -3.57
N VAL A 822 -44.47 -2.53 -2.45
CA VAL A 822 -45.64 -1.81 -1.99
C VAL A 822 -45.44 -0.34 -2.32
N LEU A 823 -46.28 0.19 -3.22
CA LEU A 823 -46.27 1.63 -3.48
C LEU A 823 -46.76 2.37 -2.24
N GLY A 824 -45.98 3.32 -1.82
CA GLY A 824 -46.26 4.17 -0.66
C GLY A 824 -47.00 5.45 -1.08
N SER A 825 -46.63 6.57 -0.49
CA SER A 825 -47.26 7.85 -0.73
C SER A 825 -46.78 8.53 -2.00
N MET A 826 -47.67 9.32 -2.61
CA MET A 826 -47.37 10.31 -3.61
C MET A 826 -47.64 11.68 -3.04
N ALA A 827 -46.65 12.52 -2.88
CA ALA A 827 -46.80 13.83 -2.25
C ALA A 827 -46.08 14.93 -3.04
N LYS A 828 -46.62 16.15 -2.98
CA LYS A 828 -45.87 17.35 -3.39
C LYS A 828 -45.31 18.01 -2.12
N PRO A 829 -43.99 18.03 -1.94
CA PRO A 829 -43.41 18.75 -0.81
C PRO A 829 -43.64 20.25 -0.94
N ASN A 830 -44.30 20.84 0.06
CA ASN A 830 -44.45 22.30 0.35
C ASN A 830 -44.42 23.24 -0.89
N GLY A 831 -45.40 23.06 -1.80
CA GLY A 831 -45.55 23.97 -2.96
C GLY A 831 -44.56 23.78 -4.10
N GLY A 832 -43.73 22.76 -4.05
CA GLY A 832 -42.76 22.38 -5.11
C GLY A 832 -43.44 21.95 -6.41
N THR A 833 -42.71 22.05 -7.50
CA THR A 833 -43.18 21.68 -8.84
C THR A 833 -43.11 20.18 -9.12
N ASN A 834 -42.44 19.42 -8.26
CA ASN A 834 -42.19 17.99 -8.45
C ASN A 834 -43.03 17.10 -7.52
N TRP A 835 -43.41 15.95 -8.07
CA TRP A 835 -44.02 14.89 -7.26
C TRP A 835 -42.91 13.98 -6.71
N VAL A 836 -43.05 13.58 -5.44
CA VAL A 836 -42.20 12.53 -4.85
C VAL A 836 -43.07 11.29 -4.63
N LEU A 837 -42.70 10.22 -5.30
CA LEU A 837 -43.30 8.90 -5.15
C LEU A 837 -42.42 8.07 -4.24
N SER A 838 -43.00 7.28 -3.37
CA SER A 838 -42.29 6.33 -2.52
C SER A 838 -42.74 4.89 -2.79
N ALA A 839 -41.85 3.96 -2.57
CA ALA A 839 -42.15 2.53 -2.58
C ALA A 839 -41.38 1.84 -1.46
N VAL A 840 -42.03 0.87 -0.81
CA VAL A 840 -41.35 -0.03 0.13
C VAL A 840 -41.00 -1.32 -0.61
N VAL A 841 -39.73 -1.68 -0.58
CA VAL A 841 -39.16 -2.80 -1.33
C VAL A 841 -38.12 -3.53 -0.47
N THR A 842 -37.62 -4.66 -0.94
CA THR A 842 -36.55 -5.38 -0.25
C THR A 842 -35.26 -4.57 -0.28
N ALA A 843 -34.69 -4.30 0.90
CA ALA A 843 -33.43 -3.57 1.06
C ALA A 843 -32.26 -4.26 0.35
N GLY A 844 -31.29 -3.47 -0.12
CA GLY A 844 -30.07 -3.96 -0.75
C GLY A 844 -30.25 -4.53 -2.16
N GLN A 845 -31.47 -4.59 -2.69
CA GLN A 845 -31.74 -5.10 -4.02
C GLN A 845 -31.95 -3.97 -5.03
N PRO A 846 -31.60 -4.15 -6.31
CA PRO A 846 -31.91 -3.22 -7.38
C PRO A 846 -33.41 -3.25 -7.70
N TRP A 847 -33.99 -2.09 -7.91
CA TRP A 847 -35.38 -1.91 -8.29
C TRP A 847 -35.49 -0.86 -9.38
N ILE A 848 -36.38 -1.09 -10.34
CA ILE A 848 -36.59 -0.22 -11.49
C ILE A 848 -37.93 0.52 -11.34
N TRP A 849 -37.87 1.86 -11.32
CA TRP A 849 -39.06 2.68 -11.51
C TRP A 849 -39.41 2.72 -12.98
N GLN A 850 -40.69 2.47 -13.28
CA GLN A 850 -41.23 2.55 -14.63
C GLN A 850 -42.40 3.53 -14.69
N MET A 851 -42.54 4.14 -15.86
CA MET A 851 -43.66 5.03 -16.14
C MET A 851 -44.41 4.54 -17.39
N SER A 852 -45.71 4.78 -17.40
CA SER A 852 -46.56 4.54 -18.56
C SER A 852 -47.61 5.66 -18.69
N SER A 853 -47.99 6.01 -19.92
CA SER A 853 -49.11 6.91 -20.22
C SER A 853 -50.42 6.17 -20.51
N ASN A 854 -50.36 4.85 -20.75
CA ASN A 854 -51.50 4.05 -21.22
C ASN A 854 -51.70 2.71 -20.47
N LEU A 855 -50.92 2.43 -19.43
CA LEU A 855 -50.90 1.17 -18.68
C LEU A 855 -50.51 -0.08 -19.47
N VAL A 856 -50.18 0.06 -20.73
CA VAL A 856 -49.78 -1.05 -21.63
C VAL A 856 -48.28 -1.04 -21.90
N SER A 857 -47.75 0.11 -22.31
CA SER A 857 -46.30 0.28 -22.60
C SER A 857 -45.64 0.96 -21.40
N TRP A 858 -44.62 0.35 -20.87
CA TRP A 858 -43.87 0.81 -19.71
C TRP A 858 -42.43 1.16 -20.08
N GLN A 859 -41.97 2.32 -19.69
CA GLN A 859 -40.64 2.83 -19.90
C GLN A 859 -39.88 2.83 -18.57
N ASP A 860 -38.66 2.29 -18.56
CA ASP A 860 -37.76 2.36 -17.43
C ASP A 860 -37.28 3.80 -17.23
N LEU A 861 -37.40 4.31 -16.04
CA LEU A 861 -36.96 5.65 -15.66
C LEU A 861 -35.60 5.65 -14.98
N VAL A 862 -35.48 4.86 -13.93
CA VAL A 862 -34.27 4.78 -13.12
C VAL A 862 -34.22 3.45 -12.38
N THR A 863 -33.00 2.90 -12.27
CA THR A 863 -32.71 1.75 -11.43
C THR A 863 -31.98 2.22 -10.16
N ASN A 864 -32.53 1.91 -9.00
CA ASN A 864 -31.97 2.26 -7.71
C ASN A 864 -31.80 1.00 -6.85
N ILE A 865 -30.69 0.92 -6.11
CA ILE A 865 -30.52 -0.06 -5.04
C ILE A 865 -31.28 0.45 -3.82
N ALA A 866 -32.15 -0.39 -3.26
CA ALA A 866 -32.93 -0.01 -2.09
C ALA A 866 -32.04 0.21 -0.86
N PRO A 867 -32.16 1.34 -0.14
CA PRO A 867 -31.45 1.56 1.12
C PRO A 867 -31.82 0.52 2.18
N LEU A 868 -31.06 0.46 3.27
CA LEU A 868 -31.28 -0.51 4.37
C LEU A 868 -32.69 -0.42 4.99
N ASN A 869 -33.35 0.72 4.92
CA ASN A 869 -34.73 0.88 5.38
C ASN A 869 -35.78 0.41 4.35
N GLY A 870 -35.36 -0.08 3.19
CA GLY A 870 -36.26 -0.55 2.14
C GLY A 870 -37.13 0.51 1.46
N SER A 871 -36.85 1.79 1.64
CA SER A 871 -37.65 2.88 1.07
C SER A 871 -36.99 3.46 -0.18
N LEU A 872 -37.66 3.37 -1.33
CA LEU A 872 -37.25 4.01 -2.57
C LEU A 872 -38.09 5.27 -2.82
N TYR A 873 -37.44 6.27 -3.37
CA TYR A 873 -38.08 7.53 -3.76
C TYR A 873 -37.77 7.86 -5.21
N LEU A 874 -38.78 8.36 -5.93
CA LEU A 874 -38.65 8.93 -7.26
C LEU A 874 -39.20 10.34 -7.26
N THR A 875 -38.40 11.31 -7.68
CA THR A 875 -38.83 12.69 -7.90
C THR A 875 -39.13 12.90 -9.36
N ASN A 876 -40.34 13.25 -9.70
CA ASN A 876 -40.79 13.47 -11.08
C ASN A 876 -41.32 14.90 -11.27
N PRO A 877 -40.81 15.68 -12.23
CA PRO A 877 -41.31 17.01 -12.56
C PRO A 877 -42.69 16.94 -13.18
N THR A 878 -43.57 17.89 -12.81
CA THR A 878 -44.97 17.92 -13.19
C THR A 878 -45.28 18.74 -14.44
N SER A 879 -44.28 19.16 -15.21
CA SER A 879 -44.56 20.10 -16.33
C SER A 879 -45.19 19.40 -17.52
N GLY A 880 -46.42 19.73 -17.86
CA GLY A 880 -46.99 19.63 -19.18
C GLY A 880 -47.41 18.26 -19.69
N GLN A 881 -47.47 17.24 -18.88
CA GLN A 881 -47.74 15.88 -19.35
C GLN A 881 -49.13 15.43 -18.93
N GLY A 882 -49.80 14.69 -19.83
CA GLY A 882 -51.08 14.03 -19.55
C GLY A 882 -51.03 12.99 -18.40
N ARG A 883 -51.97 12.05 -18.36
CA ARG A 883 -52.01 11.00 -17.31
C ARG A 883 -50.71 10.17 -17.33
N GLN A 884 -50.09 10.04 -16.17
CA GLN A 884 -48.88 9.19 -15.95
C GLN A 884 -49.20 8.16 -14.87
N PHE A 885 -48.71 6.93 -15.11
CA PHE A 885 -48.81 5.80 -14.20
C PHE A 885 -47.39 5.35 -13.84
N PHE A 886 -47.19 4.97 -12.61
CA PHE A 886 -45.85 4.53 -12.11
C PHE A 886 -45.99 3.16 -11.47
N ARG A 887 -44.92 2.38 -11.65
CA ARG A 887 -44.74 1.12 -10.93
C ARG A 887 -43.26 0.88 -10.64
N VAL A 888 -43.02 -0.03 -9.71
CA VAL A 888 -41.69 -0.53 -9.38
C VAL A 888 -41.65 -2.01 -9.71
N ARG A 889 -40.57 -2.44 -10.35
CA ARG A 889 -40.30 -3.86 -10.61
C ARG A 889 -38.88 -4.23 -10.23
N SER A 890 -38.62 -5.52 -9.98
CA SER A 890 -37.23 -6.04 -9.99
C SER A 890 -36.67 -6.07 -11.43
N PRO A 891 -35.37 -6.00 -11.59
CA PRO A 891 -34.69 -6.12 -12.88
C PRO A 891 -35.05 -7.37 -13.66
#